data_ffffb3f1c0007b479f0859dbe73748eb
#
_entry.id   ffffb3f1c0007b479f0859dbe73748eb
#
_cell.length_a   1.000
_cell.length_b   1.000
_cell.length_c   1.000
_cell.angle_alpha   90.00
_cell.angle_beta   90.00
_cell.angle_gamma   90.00
#
_symmetry.space_group_name_H-M   'P 1'
#
loop_
_entity.id
_entity.type
_entity.pdbx_description
1 polymer ?
#
loop_
_entity_poly.entity_id
_entity_poly.type
_entity_poly.pdbx_seq_one_letter_code
_entity_poly.pdbx_strand_id
1 'polypeptide(L)'
;MRKTAFFAFMALLSAGCGGTAQKSPSGNIRAEVFAGKEGLYYTVTHDGRTVIDTSAMGVTVDGTELFRDAALRPAGTRKIDETYSVTGRKAVSEGRCNEYLFDVTHRPSGYKYRLQTRLYDDGFAYRFVLPGDGTRTVNGEAAQWRPPHQSRVWFAERNSGWKLLTYAGEWISTTADSLHIVSRQGPVQTMPLLYRTPDEYVMIAEAALYDYSGMRLRAEPGASLRADFTEQEGFELSGDIVTPWRVTIIARDLDALVNTDIITSLNPAPDPELFADTSWIVPGRSLWSWWSGIDGGFMTLEGEKRVIDTAASLGIEYSTVDDGWEERPDKWKFLHELAGYAQSRGVGLFVWRHWEKLNDPADDYRQMRGFLDSVAAIGIKGVKVDFMNGEGIRQIDFNTHLLKNAARRRLMVNLHGCQKPTGEIRTYPNEITREGVRGIELNRITANYEKRMRDEGRTPDPDRYVPGDENQNIPASHNAALPFTRGVLGAADYTPVAFTMPGGTTAAHQLAFALLLDSPLLTIAENPFVLSGDERYRPALDIIRRLPTVWDETVVLPQSEIGRLAVIARRKGGTWYIAGVNTAPAVVTIPAGLIPATARKAQIVRDAADGSLQTAEVALPAPEPLVMQLPENGGFIVVLE
;
A
#
# COMPACT_ATOMS: atom_id res chain seq x y z
N MET A 1 -54.61 -16.09 22.85
CA MET A 1 -54.20 -17.03 21.83
C MET A 1 -54.18 -16.32 20.48
N ARG A 2 -53.03 -15.81 20.06
CA ARG A 2 -52.80 -15.35 18.67
C ARG A 2 -51.52 -16.05 18.21
N LYS A 3 -51.67 -16.89 17.19
CA LYS A 3 -50.56 -17.64 16.56
C LYS A 3 -49.84 -16.69 15.62
N THR A 4 -48.53 -16.48 15.88
CA THR A 4 -47.62 -15.78 14.99
C THR A 4 -47.12 -16.82 13.97
N ALA A 5 -47.45 -16.62 12.71
CA ALA A 5 -46.95 -17.45 11.61
C ALA A 5 -45.54 -16.96 11.24
N PHE A 6 -44.59 -17.84 11.38
CA PHE A 6 -43.23 -17.70 10.81
C PHE A 6 -43.32 -18.01 9.31
N PHE A 7 -43.17 -17.01 8.46
CA PHE A 7 -42.94 -17.22 7.04
C PHE A 7 -41.47 -17.55 6.80
N ALA A 8 -41.19 -18.82 6.63
CA ALA A 8 -39.94 -19.28 6.03
C ALA A 8 -39.98 -18.95 4.54
N PHE A 9 -39.19 -17.99 4.10
CA PHE A 9 -38.94 -17.74 2.69
C PHE A 9 -38.04 -18.86 2.15
N MET A 10 -38.62 -19.90 1.66
CA MET A 10 -37.94 -20.97 0.92
C MET A 10 -37.65 -20.41 -0.48
N ALA A 11 -36.40 -20.03 -0.76
CA ALA A 11 -35.97 -19.63 -2.09
C ALA A 11 -36.11 -20.86 -3.01
N LEU A 12 -37.11 -20.82 -3.89
CA LEU A 12 -37.20 -21.74 -5.03
C LEU A 12 -36.00 -21.43 -5.96
N LEU A 13 -34.98 -22.25 -5.88
CA LEU A 13 -33.97 -22.38 -6.93
C LEU A 13 -34.64 -22.97 -8.15
N SER A 14 -35.00 -22.12 -9.13
CA SER A 14 -35.38 -22.56 -10.46
C SER A 14 -34.19 -23.24 -11.12
N ALA A 15 -34.27 -24.52 -11.40
CA ALA A 15 -33.35 -25.30 -12.21
C ALA A 15 -33.26 -24.68 -13.63
N GLY A 16 -32.16 -23.96 -13.89
CA GLY A 16 -31.89 -23.38 -15.20
C GLY A 16 -30.57 -22.70 -15.26
N CYS A 17 -29.53 -23.40 -15.68
CA CYS A 17 -28.13 -23.10 -15.87
C CYS A 17 -27.26 -23.45 -14.64
N GLY A 18 -26.66 -24.65 -14.68
CA GLY A 18 -25.76 -25.13 -13.63
C GLY A 18 -24.56 -24.19 -13.43
N GLY A 19 -24.45 -23.65 -12.25
CA GLY A 19 -23.26 -22.93 -11.80
C GLY A 19 -22.05 -23.87 -11.80
N THR A 20 -20.85 -23.34 -12.10
CA THR A 20 -19.63 -24.13 -12.04
C THR A 20 -19.00 -23.95 -10.68
N ALA A 21 -19.06 -24.99 -9.86
CA ALA A 21 -18.40 -25.03 -8.56
C ALA A 21 -16.88 -25.10 -8.73
N GLN A 22 -16.19 -24.22 -8.04
CA GLN A 22 -14.73 -24.07 -8.02
C GLN A 22 -14.22 -24.23 -6.58
N LYS A 23 -12.99 -24.65 -6.42
CA LYS A 23 -12.38 -24.81 -5.09
C LYS A 23 -10.91 -24.42 -5.09
N SER A 24 -10.42 -23.93 -3.97
CA SER A 24 -9.01 -23.70 -3.68
C SER A 24 -8.23 -25.02 -3.59
N PRO A 25 -6.88 -24.99 -3.54
CA PRO A 25 -6.07 -26.21 -3.39
C PRO A 25 -6.45 -27.06 -2.19
N SER A 26 -6.68 -26.48 -1.02
CA SER A 26 -7.15 -27.18 0.19
C SER A 26 -8.65 -27.49 0.17
N GLY A 27 -9.43 -26.75 -0.64
CA GLY A 27 -10.90 -26.87 -0.72
C GLY A 27 -11.66 -26.09 0.35
N ASN A 28 -10.98 -25.30 1.20
CA ASN A 28 -11.59 -24.46 2.22
C ASN A 28 -12.35 -23.26 1.61
N ILE A 29 -11.81 -22.66 0.55
CA ILE A 29 -12.52 -21.63 -0.22
C ILE A 29 -13.18 -22.26 -1.44
N ARG A 30 -14.45 -21.92 -1.63
CA ARG A 30 -15.23 -22.33 -2.80
C ARG A 30 -15.88 -21.10 -3.42
N ALA A 31 -15.94 -21.09 -4.75
CA ALA A 31 -16.69 -20.10 -5.50
C ALA A 31 -17.64 -20.81 -6.47
N GLU A 32 -18.73 -20.16 -6.74
CA GLU A 32 -19.63 -20.55 -7.82
C GLU A 32 -19.78 -19.37 -8.77
N VAL A 33 -19.58 -19.61 -10.05
CA VAL A 33 -19.79 -18.60 -11.11
C VAL A 33 -20.91 -19.09 -11.99
N PHE A 34 -21.88 -18.22 -12.26
CA PHE A 34 -23.07 -18.56 -13.04
C PHE A 34 -23.57 -17.39 -13.87
N ALA A 35 -24.31 -17.73 -14.94
CA ALA A 35 -24.96 -16.77 -15.82
C ALA A 35 -26.43 -16.72 -15.52
N GLY A 36 -26.98 -15.51 -15.37
CA GLY A 36 -28.41 -15.23 -15.34
C GLY A 36 -28.83 -14.38 -16.56
N LYS A 37 -30.11 -14.11 -16.70
CA LYS A 37 -30.62 -13.24 -17.76
C LYS A 37 -30.05 -11.80 -17.65
N GLU A 38 -29.95 -11.29 -16.44
CA GLU A 38 -29.53 -9.90 -16.15
C GLU A 38 -28.02 -9.74 -16.04
N GLY A 39 -27.24 -10.85 -15.98
CA GLY A 39 -25.79 -10.72 -15.87
C GLY A 39 -25.04 -12.00 -15.54
N LEU A 40 -23.74 -11.84 -15.31
CA LEU A 40 -22.87 -12.84 -14.71
C LEU A 40 -22.75 -12.56 -13.21
N TYR A 41 -22.72 -13.62 -12.42
CA TYR A 41 -22.70 -13.56 -10.97
C TYR A 41 -21.71 -14.55 -10.38
N TYR A 42 -21.32 -14.29 -9.15
CA TYR A 42 -20.50 -15.19 -8.35
C TYR A 42 -20.90 -15.15 -6.87
N THR A 43 -20.54 -16.22 -6.17
CA THR A 43 -20.57 -16.33 -4.71
C THR A 43 -19.26 -16.89 -4.22
N VAL A 44 -18.86 -16.56 -2.99
CA VAL A 44 -17.66 -17.13 -2.36
C VAL A 44 -18.01 -17.61 -0.96
N THR A 45 -17.57 -18.82 -0.63
CA THR A 45 -17.70 -19.40 0.71
C THR A 45 -16.32 -19.82 1.25
N HIS A 46 -16.13 -19.70 2.55
CA HIS A 46 -14.97 -20.19 3.28
C HIS A 46 -15.43 -21.13 4.40
N ASP A 47 -14.91 -22.36 4.43
CA ASP A 47 -15.32 -23.42 5.36
C ASP A 47 -16.85 -23.61 5.43
N GLY A 48 -17.53 -23.46 4.26
CA GLY A 48 -18.97 -23.62 4.12
C GLY A 48 -19.82 -22.40 4.52
N ARG A 49 -19.22 -21.30 4.97
CA ARG A 49 -19.90 -20.04 5.30
C ARG A 49 -19.77 -19.05 4.16
N THR A 50 -20.83 -18.30 3.88
CA THR A 50 -20.81 -17.27 2.84
C THR A 50 -19.96 -16.08 3.28
N VAL A 51 -18.93 -15.76 2.49
CA VAL A 51 -18.07 -14.59 2.65
C VAL A 51 -18.49 -13.48 1.68
N ILE A 52 -18.80 -13.83 0.45
CA ILE A 52 -19.38 -12.95 -0.57
C ILE A 52 -20.70 -13.56 -1.01
N ASP A 53 -21.79 -12.85 -0.75
CA ASP A 53 -23.11 -13.21 -1.28
C ASP A 53 -23.18 -12.90 -2.79
N THR A 54 -24.24 -13.35 -3.43
CA THR A 54 -24.46 -13.19 -4.88
C THR A 54 -24.12 -11.77 -5.34
N SER A 55 -23.04 -11.66 -6.08
CA SER A 55 -22.44 -10.42 -6.54
C SER A 55 -22.26 -10.44 -8.05
N ALA A 56 -22.49 -9.30 -8.69
CA ALA A 56 -22.37 -9.17 -10.14
C ALA A 56 -20.90 -9.05 -10.58
N MET A 57 -20.64 -9.48 -11.82
CA MET A 57 -19.37 -9.25 -12.52
C MET A 57 -19.62 -9.01 -14.02
N GLY A 58 -18.78 -8.20 -14.65
CA GLY A 58 -18.90 -7.95 -16.08
C GLY A 58 -18.23 -6.66 -16.51
N VAL A 59 -18.14 -6.46 -17.81
CA VAL A 59 -17.52 -5.27 -18.43
C VAL A 59 -18.49 -4.69 -19.46
N THR A 60 -18.55 -3.36 -19.54
CA THR A 60 -19.27 -2.62 -20.59
C THR A 60 -18.24 -2.03 -21.55
N VAL A 61 -18.37 -2.36 -22.83
CA VAL A 61 -17.47 -1.91 -23.90
C VAL A 61 -18.29 -1.36 -25.04
N ASP A 62 -17.92 -0.17 -25.54
CA ASP A 62 -18.61 0.56 -26.61
C ASP A 62 -20.12 0.69 -26.34
N GLY A 63 -20.47 1.00 -25.09
CA GLY A 63 -21.86 1.10 -24.62
C GLY A 63 -22.60 -0.23 -24.50
N THR A 64 -21.95 -1.38 -24.76
CA THR A 64 -22.56 -2.71 -24.69
C THR A 64 -22.21 -3.40 -23.38
N GLU A 65 -23.24 -3.76 -22.59
CA GLU A 65 -23.09 -4.55 -21.36
C GLU A 65 -22.86 -6.03 -21.71
N LEU A 66 -21.60 -6.42 -21.93
CA LEU A 66 -21.24 -7.76 -22.43
C LEU A 66 -21.64 -8.92 -21.51
N PHE A 67 -21.97 -8.61 -20.26
CA PHE A 67 -22.39 -9.59 -19.24
C PHE A 67 -23.90 -9.91 -19.27
N ARG A 68 -24.75 -9.06 -19.89
CA ARG A 68 -26.19 -9.32 -20.02
C ARG A 68 -26.45 -10.40 -21.04
N ASP A 69 -27.43 -11.27 -20.76
CA ASP A 69 -27.79 -12.39 -21.63
C ASP A 69 -26.55 -13.14 -22.17
N ALA A 70 -25.56 -13.34 -21.32
CA ALA A 70 -24.34 -14.05 -21.65
C ALA A 70 -24.49 -15.56 -21.39
N ALA A 71 -23.81 -16.37 -22.21
CA ALA A 71 -23.62 -17.80 -21.96
C ALA A 71 -22.22 -18.03 -21.38
N LEU A 72 -22.14 -18.84 -20.34
CA LEU A 72 -20.90 -19.21 -19.66
C LEU A 72 -20.66 -20.71 -19.87
N ARG A 73 -19.44 -21.08 -20.31
CA ARG A 73 -19.04 -22.48 -20.50
C ARG A 73 -17.64 -22.70 -19.90
N PRO A 74 -17.44 -23.75 -19.07
CA PRO A 74 -16.11 -24.16 -18.66
C PRO A 74 -15.21 -24.43 -19.85
N ALA A 75 -13.99 -23.89 -19.83
CA ALA A 75 -13.02 -24.00 -20.91
C ALA A 75 -11.72 -24.69 -20.47
N GLY A 76 -11.50 -24.83 -19.16
CA GLY A 76 -10.35 -25.54 -18.63
C GLY A 76 -10.07 -25.21 -17.18
N THR A 77 -9.16 -26.01 -16.59
CA THR A 77 -8.63 -25.78 -15.25
C THR A 77 -7.13 -26.07 -15.25
N ARG A 78 -6.37 -25.33 -14.43
CA ARG A 78 -4.97 -25.67 -14.17
C ARG A 78 -4.62 -25.38 -12.73
N LYS A 79 -3.63 -26.10 -12.21
CA LYS A 79 -3.01 -25.79 -10.92
C LYS A 79 -1.83 -24.88 -11.18
N ILE A 80 -1.69 -23.87 -10.39
CA ILE A 80 -0.52 -23.01 -10.32
C ILE A 80 0.13 -23.26 -8.96
N ASP A 81 1.44 -23.49 -8.99
CA ASP A 81 2.26 -23.70 -7.80
C ASP A 81 3.64 -23.12 -8.10
N GLU A 82 3.87 -21.92 -7.64
CA GLU A 82 5.09 -21.18 -7.91
C GLU A 82 5.67 -20.57 -6.63
N THR A 83 6.98 -20.51 -6.56
CA THR A 83 7.73 -19.85 -5.50
C THR A 83 8.60 -18.78 -6.15
N TYR A 84 8.59 -17.58 -5.58
CA TYR A 84 9.33 -16.43 -6.11
C TYR A 84 9.76 -15.52 -4.97
N SER A 85 10.68 -14.60 -5.26
CA SER A 85 11.12 -13.58 -4.33
C SER A 85 10.55 -12.23 -4.72
N VAL A 86 10.08 -11.48 -3.73
CA VAL A 86 9.71 -10.07 -3.84
C VAL A 86 10.41 -9.32 -2.73
N THR A 87 11.01 -8.18 -3.05
CA THR A 87 11.67 -7.33 -2.07
C THR A 87 10.65 -6.77 -1.08
N GLY A 88 10.83 -7.02 0.22
CA GLY A 88 9.93 -6.46 1.23
C GLY A 88 9.81 -7.30 2.50
N ARG A 89 8.59 -7.67 2.87
CA ARG A 89 8.20 -8.21 4.18
C ARG A 89 8.65 -9.64 4.48
N LYS A 90 9.02 -10.41 3.47
CA LYS A 90 9.50 -11.79 3.60
C LYS A 90 10.40 -12.19 2.43
N ALA A 91 11.27 -13.16 2.65
CA ALA A 91 12.26 -13.58 1.65
C ALA A 91 11.66 -14.39 0.50
N VAL A 92 10.59 -15.13 0.77
CA VAL A 92 9.97 -16.06 -0.18
C VAL A 92 8.46 -15.83 -0.19
N SER A 93 7.91 -15.72 -1.38
CA SER A 93 6.48 -15.65 -1.65
C SER A 93 6.00 -16.88 -2.42
N GLU A 94 4.75 -17.27 -2.21
CA GLU A 94 4.14 -18.45 -2.81
C GLU A 94 2.89 -18.08 -3.61
N GLY A 95 2.79 -18.55 -4.84
CA GLY A 95 1.61 -18.42 -5.68
C GLY A 95 0.94 -19.77 -5.92
N ARG A 96 0.19 -20.29 -4.94
CA ARG A 96 -0.48 -21.57 -5.02
C ARG A 96 -1.98 -21.42 -5.16
N CYS A 97 -2.53 -21.76 -6.36
CA CYS A 97 -3.96 -21.63 -6.61
C CYS A 97 -4.46 -22.63 -7.66
N ASN A 98 -5.78 -22.79 -7.72
CA ASN A 98 -6.47 -23.41 -8.84
C ASN A 98 -7.04 -22.30 -9.74
N GLU A 99 -6.68 -22.32 -11.02
CA GLU A 99 -7.23 -21.42 -12.03
C GLU A 99 -8.31 -22.14 -12.82
N TYR A 100 -9.41 -21.44 -13.08
CA TYR A 100 -10.53 -21.91 -13.90
C TYR A 100 -10.75 -20.92 -15.05
N LEU A 101 -10.93 -21.46 -16.25
CA LEU A 101 -11.16 -20.70 -17.48
C LEU A 101 -12.58 -20.94 -17.95
N PHE A 102 -13.24 -19.88 -18.38
CA PHE A 102 -14.59 -19.93 -18.96
C PHE A 102 -14.62 -19.17 -20.27
N ASP A 103 -15.21 -19.78 -21.30
CA ASP A 103 -15.61 -19.07 -22.49
C ASP A 103 -16.96 -18.41 -22.23
N VAL A 104 -17.03 -17.12 -22.47
CA VAL A 104 -18.25 -16.31 -22.34
C VAL A 104 -18.68 -15.88 -23.73
N THR A 105 -19.97 -15.97 -24.02
CA THR A 105 -20.58 -15.50 -25.28
C THR A 105 -21.71 -14.55 -24.94
N HIS A 106 -21.59 -13.28 -25.28
CA HIS A 106 -22.69 -12.33 -25.25
C HIS A 106 -23.66 -12.67 -26.41
N ARG A 107 -24.82 -13.25 -26.09
CA ARG A 107 -25.72 -13.80 -27.11
C ARG A 107 -26.24 -12.75 -28.11
N PRO A 108 -26.60 -11.51 -27.68
CA PRO A 108 -27.14 -10.53 -28.62
C PRO A 108 -26.15 -10.11 -29.73
N SER A 109 -24.87 -9.97 -29.41
CA SER A 109 -23.83 -9.56 -30.40
C SER A 109 -23.04 -10.74 -30.96
N GLY A 110 -23.12 -11.93 -30.35
CA GLY A 110 -22.27 -13.08 -30.66
C GLY A 110 -20.80 -12.91 -30.22
N TYR A 111 -20.46 -11.81 -29.54
CA TYR A 111 -19.09 -11.55 -29.09
C TYR A 111 -18.61 -12.57 -28.06
N LYS A 112 -17.40 -13.07 -28.24
CA LYS A 112 -16.79 -14.10 -27.40
C LYS A 112 -15.58 -13.55 -26.67
N TYR A 113 -15.51 -13.82 -25.36
CA TYR A 113 -14.42 -13.41 -24.49
C TYR A 113 -14.20 -14.44 -23.40
N ARG A 114 -13.19 -14.26 -22.55
CA ARG A 114 -12.86 -15.19 -21.45
C ARG A 114 -13.04 -14.54 -20.09
N LEU A 115 -13.54 -15.33 -19.16
CA LEU A 115 -13.44 -15.09 -17.74
C LEU A 115 -12.39 -16.04 -17.18
N GLN A 116 -11.46 -15.50 -16.41
CA GLN A 116 -10.46 -16.23 -15.64
C GLN A 116 -10.73 -16.03 -14.17
N THR A 117 -10.75 -17.13 -13.39
CA THR A 117 -10.83 -17.06 -11.92
C THR A 117 -9.68 -17.83 -11.31
N ARG A 118 -9.17 -17.35 -10.17
CA ARG A 118 -8.16 -18.02 -9.36
C ARG A 118 -8.64 -18.15 -7.93
N LEU A 119 -8.57 -19.36 -7.39
CA LEU A 119 -8.88 -19.63 -5.99
C LEU A 119 -7.59 -20.04 -5.26
N TYR A 120 -7.24 -19.23 -4.30
CA TYR A 120 -6.17 -19.44 -3.32
C TYR A 120 -6.76 -19.99 -2.03
N ASP A 121 -5.95 -20.51 -1.13
CA ASP A 121 -6.42 -20.95 0.20
C ASP A 121 -6.71 -19.77 1.15
N ASP A 122 -6.35 -18.55 0.73
CA ASP A 122 -6.58 -17.27 1.39
C ASP A 122 -7.33 -16.24 0.53
N GLY A 123 -7.99 -16.66 -0.59
CA GLY A 123 -8.81 -15.71 -1.35
C GLY A 123 -9.26 -16.17 -2.74
N PHE A 124 -9.96 -15.24 -3.38
CA PHE A 124 -10.54 -15.38 -4.71
C PHE A 124 -10.22 -14.18 -5.59
N ALA A 125 -9.90 -14.42 -6.85
CA ALA A 125 -9.70 -13.36 -7.83
C ALA A 125 -10.31 -13.73 -9.18
N TYR A 126 -10.77 -12.70 -9.93
CA TYR A 126 -11.23 -12.88 -11.29
C TYR A 126 -10.82 -11.71 -12.20
N ARG A 127 -10.74 -11.98 -13.49
CA ARG A 127 -10.56 -10.96 -14.54
C ARG A 127 -11.18 -11.40 -15.86
N PHE A 128 -11.34 -10.43 -16.77
CA PHE A 128 -11.79 -10.66 -18.12
C PHE A 128 -10.67 -10.46 -19.14
N VAL A 129 -10.71 -11.24 -20.22
CA VAL A 129 -9.86 -11.09 -21.40
C VAL A 129 -10.77 -11.00 -22.62
N LEU A 130 -10.80 -9.82 -23.25
CA LEU A 130 -11.69 -9.47 -24.34
C LEU A 130 -10.85 -9.28 -25.62
N PRO A 131 -10.72 -10.31 -26.46
CA PRO A 131 -9.93 -10.21 -27.69
C PRO A 131 -10.54 -9.18 -28.65
N GLY A 132 -9.70 -8.52 -29.43
CA GLY A 132 -10.17 -7.58 -30.44
C GLY A 132 -9.08 -6.69 -31.01
N ASP A 133 -9.39 -6.12 -32.15
CA ASP A 133 -8.53 -5.18 -32.87
C ASP A 133 -9.07 -3.73 -32.76
N GLY A 134 -8.19 -2.77 -32.99
CA GLY A 134 -8.54 -1.35 -32.97
C GLY A 134 -8.77 -0.79 -31.57
N THR A 135 -9.27 0.44 -31.50
CA THR A 135 -9.54 1.16 -30.27
C THR A 135 -11.00 0.97 -29.84
N ARG A 136 -11.22 0.65 -28.58
CA ARG A 136 -12.53 0.45 -27.98
C ARG A 136 -12.62 1.18 -26.65
N THR A 137 -13.82 1.65 -26.30
CA THR A 137 -14.07 2.37 -25.05
C THR A 137 -14.57 1.40 -23.99
N VAL A 138 -13.85 1.29 -22.87
CA VAL A 138 -14.37 0.64 -21.66
C VAL A 138 -15.19 1.68 -20.90
N ASN A 139 -16.51 1.45 -20.80
CA ASN A 139 -17.43 2.37 -20.12
C ASN A 139 -17.64 2.02 -18.63
N GLY A 140 -17.00 0.96 -18.14
CA GLY A 140 -17.03 0.55 -16.74
C GLY A 140 -17.22 -0.94 -16.55
N GLU A 141 -17.39 -1.34 -15.28
CA GLU A 141 -17.57 -2.72 -14.87
C GLU A 141 -18.80 -2.89 -13.98
N ALA A 142 -19.44 -4.07 -14.08
CA ALA A 142 -20.48 -4.49 -13.15
C ALA A 142 -19.90 -5.17 -11.88
N ALA A 143 -18.61 -5.02 -11.62
CA ALA A 143 -17.95 -5.63 -10.46
C ALA A 143 -18.63 -5.17 -9.16
N GLN A 144 -19.07 -6.15 -8.35
CA GLN A 144 -19.83 -5.91 -7.12
C GLN A 144 -19.34 -6.81 -6.00
N TRP A 145 -19.43 -6.31 -4.78
CA TRP A 145 -19.25 -7.06 -3.54
C TRP A 145 -20.39 -6.74 -2.57
N ARG A 146 -20.83 -7.74 -1.83
CA ARG A 146 -21.86 -7.59 -0.80
C ARG A 146 -21.34 -8.11 0.54
N PRO A 147 -20.69 -7.25 1.34
CA PRO A 147 -20.38 -7.59 2.72
C PRO A 147 -21.65 -7.93 3.51
N PRO A 148 -21.59 -8.83 4.49
CA PRO A 148 -22.72 -9.07 5.39
C PRO A 148 -23.13 -7.77 6.10
N HIS A 149 -24.43 -7.58 6.31
CA HIS A 149 -24.98 -6.46 7.05
C HIS A 149 -24.31 -6.32 8.43
N GLN A 150 -24.14 -5.08 8.90
CA GLN A 150 -23.52 -4.74 10.18
C GLN A 150 -22.03 -5.16 10.30
N SER A 151 -21.40 -5.69 9.25
CA SER A 151 -19.95 -5.88 9.25
C SER A 151 -19.24 -4.57 9.53
N ARG A 152 -18.22 -4.60 10.41
CA ARG A 152 -17.32 -3.47 10.60
C ARG A 152 -16.45 -3.32 9.37
N VAL A 153 -16.39 -2.10 8.83
CA VAL A 153 -15.62 -1.76 7.63
C VAL A 153 -14.56 -0.73 7.99
N TRP A 154 -13.33 -0.92 7.50
CA TRP A 154 -12.26 0.09 7.53
C TRP A 154 -12.06 0.61 6.11
N PHE A 155 -12.01 1.93 6.00
CA PHE A 155 -11.87 2.65 4.74
C PHE A 155 -11.05 3.93 4.93
N ALA A 156 -10.52 4.48 3.82
CA ALA A 156 -9.74 5.71 3.86
C ALA A 156 -10.64 6.93 3.65
N GLU A 157 -10.84 7.73 4.69
CA GLU A 157 -11.52 9.03 4.62
C GLU A 157 -10.56 10.09 4.10
N ARG A 158 -10.93 10.76 3.04
CA ARG A 158 -10.15 11.86 2.47
C ARG A 158 -10.70 13.19 2.96
N ASN A 159 -9.82 14.09 3.35
CA ASN A 159 -10.27 15.30 4.02
C ASN A 159 -10.48 16.50 3.10
N SER A 160 -10.24 16.44 1.80
CA SER A 160 -10.46 17.55 0.89
C SER A 160 -10.79 17.10 -0.53
N GLY A 161 -11.44 17.99 -1.29
CA GLY A 161 -11.89 17.67 -2.64
C GLY A 161 -10.76 17.30 -3.61
N TRP A 162 -9.59 17.92 -3.49
CA TRP A 162 -8.46 17.58 -4.35
C TRP A 162 -7.85 16.20 -4.02
N LYS A 163 -8.00 15.73 -2.79
CA LYS A 163 -7.55 14.40 -2.34
C LYS A 163 -8.48 13.27 -2.77
N LEU A 164 -9.62 13.56 -3.38
CA LEU A 164 -10.50 12.52 -3.95
C LEU A 164 -9.80 11.65 -4.98
N LEU A 165 -8.78 12.19 -5.65
CA LEU A 165 -8.02 11.51 -6.68
C LEU A 165 -6.77 10.80 -6.13
N THR A 166 -6.43 10.98 -4.85
CA THR A 166 -5.23 10.42 -4.21
C THR A 166 -5.59 9.36 -3.18
N TYR A 167 -4.59 8.63 -2.69
CA TYR A 167 -4.71 7.64 -1.62
C TYR A 167 -4.33 8.19 -0.23
N ALA A 168 -4.21 9.50 -0.09
CA ALA A 168 -3.84 10.19 1.14
C ALA A 168 -5.01 10.36 2.13
N GLY A 169 -5.85 9.34 2.30
CA GLY A 169 -6.97 9.33 3.26
C GLY A 169 -6.60 8.78 4.62
N GLU A 170 -7.29 9.27 5.66
CA GLU A 170 -7.19 8.74 7.02
C GLU A 170 -8.01 7.45 7.15
N TRP A 171 -7.40 6.42 7.73
CA TRP A 171 -8.11 5.17 7.99
C TRP A 171 -9.01 5.26 9.20
N ILE A 172 -10.32 5.13 8.95
CA ILE A 172 -11.39 5.12 9.96
C ILE A 172 -12.30 3.90 9.75
N SER A 173 -13.29 3.71 10.62
CA SER A 173 -14.21 2.58 10.51
C SER A 173 -15.67 2.96 10.71
N THR A 174 -16.54 2.19 10.06
CA THR A 174 -18.00 2.27 10.17
C THR A 174 -18.63 0.89 10.02
N THR A 175 -19.95 0.81 9.84
CA THR A 175 -20.63 -0.42 9.41
C THR A 175 -20.83 -0.44 7.89
N ALA A 176 -20.90 -1.62 7.29
CA ALA A 176 -21.15 -1.78 5.86
C ALA A 176 -22.42 -1.06 5.40
N ASP A 177 -23.47 -1.10 6.23
CA ASP A 177 -24.75 -0.43 5.95
C ASP A 177 -24.67 1.09 5.95
N SER A 178 -23.74 1.67 6.71
CA SER A 178 -23.59 3.13 6.85
C SER A 178 -22.57 3.74 5.90
N LEU A 179 -21.73 2.92 5.25
CA LEU A 179 -20.61 3.41 4.44
C LEU A 179 -21.04 4.38 3.33
N HIS A 180 -22.22 4.19 2.75
CA HIS A 180 -22.74 5.02 1.66
C HIS A 180 -23.10 6.46 2.08
N ILE A 181 -23.23 6.74 3.37
CA ILE A 181 -23.64 8.06 3.90
C ILE A 181 -22.67 8.66 4.92
N VAL A 182 -21.72 7.90 5.43
CA VAL A 182 -20.87 8.35 6.55
C VAL A 182 -19.68 9.19 6.08
N SER A 183 -19.16 8.93 4.89
CA SER A 183 -18.00 9.66 4.36
C SER A 183 -18.38 11.09 3.99
N ARG A 184 -17.61 12.07 4.47
CA ARG A 184 -17.74 13.49 4.13
C ARG A 184 -17.60 13.77 2.62
N GLN A 185 -17.00 12.85 1.88
CA GLN A 185 -16.72 12.97 0.44
C GLN A 185 -17.67 12.16 -0.44
N GLY A 186 -18.77 11.70 0.15
CA GLY A 186 -19.77 10.90 -0.55
C GLY A 186 -19.43 9.40 -0.58
N PRO A 187 -20.17 8.64 -1.38
CA PRO A 187 -20.16 7.17 -1.30
C PRO A 187 -18.97 6.49 -1.97
N VAL A 188 -18.12 7.21 -2.71
CA VAL A 188 -17.00 6.61 -3.45
C VAL A 188 -15.78 6.48 -2.55
N GLN A 189 -15.31 5.24 -2.37
CA GLN A 189 -14.18 4.90 -1.52
C GLN A 189 -13.00 4.39 -2.34
N THR A 190 -11.77 4.63 -1.88
CA THR A 190 -10.57 4.01 -2.46
C THR A 190 -10.44 2.55 -2.06
N MET A 191 -9.69 1.77 -2.83
CA MET A 191 -9.19 0.47 -2.39
C MET A 191 -7.83 0.57 -1.70
N PRO A 192 -7.50 -0.42 -0.83
CA PRO A 192 -8.32 -1.54 -0.44
C PRO A 192 -9.46 -1.11 0.48
N LEU A 193 -10.50 -1.92 0.56
CA LEU A 193 -11.53 -1.82 1.58
C LEU A 193 -11.51 -3.10 2.40
N LEU A 194 -11.44 -2.98 3.71
CA LEU A 194 -11.39 -4.12 4.61
C LEU A 194 -12.67 -4.19 5.43
N TYR A 195 -13.26 -5.37 5.54
CA TYR A 195 -14.35 -5.61 6.49
C TYR A 195 -14.10 -6.87 7.32
N ARG A 196 -14.79 -6.96 8.45
CA ARG A 196 -14.71 -8.09 9.36
C ARG A 196 -16.07 -8.77 9.46
N THR A 197 -16.10 -10.07 9.23
CA THR A 197 -17.15 -10.99 9.65
C THR A 197 -16.86 -11.49 11.07
N PRO A 198 -17.73 -12.27 11.72
CA PRO A 198 -17.41 -12.87 13.02
C PRO A 198 -16.13 -13.72 13.02
N ASP A 199 -15.80 -14.34 11.89
CA ASP A 199 -14.75 -15.35 11.81
C ASP A 199 -13.53 -14.93 10.97
N GLU A 200 -13.68 -13.93 10.06
CA GLU A 200 -12.63 -13.55 9.11
C GLU A 200 -12.49 -12.05 8.93
N TYR A 201 -11.30 -11.65 8.47
CA TYR A 201 -11.02 -10.38 7.82
C TYR A 201 -11.12 -10.60 6.31
N VAL A 202 -11.85 -9.73 5.62
CA VAL A 202 -12.05 -9.80 4.17
C VAL A 202 -11.63 -8.49 3.54
N MET A 203 -10.66 -8.54 2.63
CA MET A 203 -10.17 -7.34 1.94
C MET A 203 -10.54 -7.38 0.47
N ILE A 204 -11.16 -6.31 -0.01
CA ILE A 204 -11.42 -6.05 -1.43
C ILE A 204 -10.28 -5.23 -1.98
N ALA A 205 -9.66 -5.71 -3.06
CA ALA A 205 -8.53 -5.08 -3.72
C ALA A 205 -8.54 -5.34 -5.23
N GLU A 206 -7.55 -4.81 -5.93
CA GLU A 206 -7.22 -5.18 -7.30
C GLU A 206 -5.73 -5.50 -7.42
N ALA A 207 -5.36 -6.29 -8.44
CA ALA A 207 -3.98 -6.65 -8.72
C ALA A 207 -3.68 -6.63 -10.22
N ALA A 208 -2.40 -6.44 -10.56
CA ALA A 208 -1.92 -6.35 -11.93
C ALA A 208 -2.64 -5.26 -12.73
N LEU A 209 -2.63 -4.04 -12.20
CA LEU A 209 -3.19 -2.86 -12.86
C LEU A 209 -2.19 -2.33 -13.89
N TYR A 210 -2.35 -2.76 -15.12
CA TYR A 210 -1.57 -2.35 -16.30
C TYR A 210 -2.54 -2.08 -17.44
N ASP A 211 -2.26 -1.07 -18.25
CA ASP A 211 -3.03 -0.73 -19.45
C ASP A 211 -4.56 -0.68 -19.19
N TYR A 212 -4.95 -0.15 -18.02
CA TYR A 212 -6.33 -0.06 -17.57
C TYR A 212 -6.48 1.04 -16.51
N SER A 213 -7.70 1.54 -16.28
CA SER A 213 -7.95 2.51 -15.21
C SER A 213 -8.09 1.83 -13.84
N GLY A 214 -7.57 2.47 -12.80
CA GLY A 214 -7.73 2.03 -11.41
C GLY A 214 -9.18 2.12 -10.94
N MET A 215 -9.64 1.10 -10.21
CA MET A 215 -11.00 1.01 -9.72
C MET A 215 -11.13 1.56 -8.30
N ARG A 216 -12.25 2.23 -8.05
CA ARG A 216 -12.77 2.60 -6.72
C ARG A 216 -14.03 1.81 -6.43
N LEU A 217 -14.55 1.98 -5.23
CA LEU A 217 -15.76 1.33 -4.76
C LEU A 217 -16.82 2.36 -4.41
N ARG A 218 -17.94 2.35 -5.12
CA ARG A 218 -19.13 3.12 -4.75
C ARG A 218 -19.96 2.30 -3.77
N ALA A 219 -20.08 2.80 -2.55
CA ALA A 219 -20.97 2.23 -1.55
C ALA A 219 -22.42 2.63 -1.83
N GLU A 220 -23.32 1.66 -1.76
CA GLU A 220 -24.76 1.79 -2.00
C GLU A 220 -25.55 1.34 -0.76
N PRO A 221 -26.84 1.74 -0.62
CA PRO A 221 -27.73 1.17 0.40
C PRO A 221 -27.76 -0.36 0.37
N GLY A 222 -27.91 -0.99 1.54
CA GLY A 222 -27.96 -2.45 1.64
C GLY A 222 -26.59 -3.12 1.58
N ALA A 223 -25.53 -2.45 2.05
CA ALA A 223 -24.17 -2.95 2.12
C ALA A 223 -23.62 -3.45 0.75
N SER A 224 -23.99 -2.78 -0.31
CA SER A 224 -23.52 -3.05 -1.67
C SER A 224 -22.34 -2.15 -2.02
N LEU A 225 -21.32 -2.72 -2.63
CA LEU A 225 -20.15 -2.02 -3.15
C LEU A 225 -20.02 -2.30 -4.64
N ARG A 226 -19.94 -1.26 -5.47
CA ARG A 226 -19.80 -1.40 -6.92
C ARG A 226 -18.56 -0.70 -7.43
N ALA A 227 -18.06 -1.20 -8.56
CA ALA A 227 -16.98 -0.53 -9.29
C ALA A 227 -17.36 0.91 -9.64
N ASP A 228 -16.39 1.81 -9.46
CA ASP A 228 -16.44 3.21 -9.87
C ASP A 228 -15.07 3.58 -10.45
N PHE A 229 -15.04 4.37 -11.52
CA PHE A 229 -13.80 4.78 -12.18
C PHE A 229 -13.70 6.31 -12.21
N THR A 230 -12.47 6.81 -12.31
CA THR A 230 -12.23 8.25 -12.44
C THR A 230 -12.82 8.78 -13.75
N GLU A 231 -12.69 8.01 -14.82
CA GLU A 231 -13.21 8.31 -16.16
C GLU A 231 -14.70 7.91 -16.25
N GLN A 232 -15.58 8.83 -15.88
CA GLN A 232 -17.03 8.56 -15.82
C GLN A 232 -17.65 8.25 -17.20
N GLU A 233 -17.09 8.80 -18.28
CA GLU A 233 -17.53 8.52 -19.66
C GLU A 233 -16.85 7.28 -20.26
N GLY A 234 -15.89 6.70 -19.54
CA GLY A 234 -15.07 5.58 -20.00
C GLY A 234 -13.67 6.00 -20.44
N PHE A 235 -12.86 5.02 -20.80
CA PHE A 235 -11.49 5.18 -21.27
C PHE A 235 -11.21 4.27 -22.47
N GLU A 236 -10.35 4.74 -23.39
CA GLU A 236 -10.03 4.04 -24.64
C GLU A 236 -8.84 3.10 -24.46
N LEU A 237 -8.96 1.89 -25.00
CA LEU A 237 -7.91 0.90 -25.07
C LEU A 237 -7.80 0.33 -26.48
N SER A 238 -6.59 -0.04 -26.91
CA SER A 238 -6.35 -0.61 -28.24
C SER A 238 -5.94 -2.08 -28.15
N GLY A 239 -6.44 -2.89 -29.11
CA GLY A 239 -6.16 -4.32 -29.15
C GLY A 239 -6.97 -5.14 -28.13
N ASP A 240 -6.35 -6.21 -27.59
CA ASP A 240 -6.97 -7.03 -26.57
C ASP A 240 -7.13 -6.26 -25.26
N ILE A 241 -8.31 -6.30 -24.66
CA ILE A 241 -8.57 -5.69 -23.34
C ILE A 241 -8.41 -6.78 -22.27
N VAL A 242 -7.50 -6.57 -21.34
CA VAL A 242 -7.31 -7.43 -20.17
C VAL A 242 -7.58 -6.60 -18.93
N THR A 243 -8.67 -6.92 -18.21
CA THR A 243 -8.94 -6.18 -16.97
C THR A 243 -7.94 -6.56 -15.88
N PRO A 244 -7.64 -5.68 -14.92
CA PRO A 244 -6.97 -6.07 -13.69
C PRO A 244 -7.73 -7.19 -12.97
N TRP A 245 -7.04 -7.91 -12.09
CA TRP A 245 -7.70 -8.87 -11.22
C TRP A 245 -8.53 -8.15 -10.16
N ARG A 246 -9.79 -8.56 -10.02
CA ARG A 246 -10.67 -8.16 -8.92
C ARG A 246 -10.48 -9.16 -7.81
N VAL A 247 -9.98 -8.71 -6.66
CA VAL A 247 -9.42 -9.57 -5.61
C VAL A 247 -10.26 -9.49 -4.35
N THR A 248 -10.50 -10.64 -3.73
CA THR A 248 -11.05 -10.79 -2.38
C THR A 248 -10.09 -11.64 -1.57
N ILE A 249 -9.36 -11.03 -0.62
CA ILE A 249 -8.51 -11.73 0.34
C ILE A 249 -9.37 -12.12 1.53
N ILE A 250 -9.20 -13.34 2.04
CA ILE A 250 -9.95 -13.90 3.17
C ILE A 250 -8.95 -14.44 4.18
N ALA A 251 -8.90 -13.84 5.36
CA ALA A 251 -7.91 -14.17 6.38
C ALA A 251 -8.57 -14.41 7.74
N ARG A 252 -8.15 -15.47 8.46
CA ARG A 252 -8.68 -15.81 9.79
C ARG A 252 -8.24 -14.83 10.86
N ASP A 253 -7.07 -14.24 10.69
CA ASP A 253 -6.47 -13.29 11.62
C ASP A 253 -5.63 -12.25 10.88
N LEU A 254 -5.07 -11.30 11.63
CA LEU A 254 -4.25 -10.22 11.07
C LEU A 254 -2.89 -10.70 10.55
N ASP A 255 -2.36 -11.80 11.09
CA ASP A 255 -1.09 -12.37 10.63
C ASP A 255 -1.26 -12.97 9.24
N ALA A 256 -2.30 -13.77 9.04
CA ALA A 256 -2.66 -14.32 7.73
C ALA A 256 -2.95 -13.19 6.72
N LEU A 257 -3.65 -12.12 7.14
CA LEU A 257 -3.95 -10.97 6.28
C LEU A 257 -2.69 -10.25 5.80
N VAL A 258 -1.76 -9.95 6.72
CA VAL A 258 -0.52 -9.24 6.39
C VAL A 258 0.41 -10.09 5.52
N ASN A 259 0.42 -11.40 5.72
CA ASN A 259 1.33 -12.32 5.03
C ASN A 259 0.78 -12.92 3.73
N THR A 260 -0.39 -12.49 3.24
CA THR A 260 -0.93 -12.94 1.94
C THR A 260 0.02 -12.60 0.78
N ASP A 261 0.11 -13.50 -0.18
CA ASP A 261 0.87 -13.31 -1.43
C ASP A 261 -0.03 -13.08 -2.65
N ILE A 262 -1.34 -13.07 -2.49
CA ILE A 262 -2.30 -13.04 -3.61
C ILE A 262 -2.00 -11.87 -4.55
N ILE A 263 -1.80 -10.67 -4.01
CA ILE A 263 -1.61 -9.45 -4.80
C ILE A 263 -0.39 -9.60 -5.72
N THR A 264 0.76 -10.03 -5.20
CA THR A 264 1.97 -10.20 -5.99
C THR A 264 1.88 -11.43 -6.91
N SER A 265 1.27 -12.55 -6.46
CA SER A 265 1.14 -13.77 -7.27
C SER A 265 0.25 -13.60 -8.51
N LEU A 266 -0.64 -12.61 -8.52
CA LEU A 266 -1.48 -12.27 -9.66
C LEU A 266 -0.76 -11.45 -10.73
N ASN A 267 0.44 -10.95 -10.43
CA ASN A 267 1.25 -10.17 -11.35
C ASN A 267 2.18 -11.07 -12.19
N PRO A 268 2.52 -10.66 -13.41
CA PRO A 268 3.51 -11.36 -14.22
C PRO A 268 4.89 -11.42 -13.55
N ALA A 269 5.67 -12.44 -13.89
CA ALA A 269 7.09 -12.49 -13.55
C ALA A 269 7.84 -11.29 -14.19
N PRO A 270 8.99 -10.89 -13.62
CA PRO A 270 9.83 -9.84 -14.21
C PRO A 270 10.25 -10.21 -15.64
N ASP A 271 10.32 -9.22 -16.52
CA ASP A 271 10.85 -9.38 -17.86
C ASP A 271 12.35 -9.72 -17.79
N PRO A 272 12.79 -10.90 -18.28
CA PRO A 272 14.19 -11.30 -18.20
C PRO A 272 15.12 -10.41 -19.03
N GLU A 273 14.63 -9.69 -20.04
CA GLU A 273 15.46 -8.73 -20.79
C GLU A 273 15.81 -7.49 -19.95
N LEU A 274 14.92 -7.09 -19.04
CA LEU A 274 15.12 -5.94 -18.14
C LEU A 274 15.79 -6.33 -16.82
N PHE A 275 15.50 -7.54 -16.32
CA PHE A 275 15.82 -7.94 -14.95
C PHE A 275 16.63 -9.25 -14.84
N ALA A 276 17.39 -9.63 -15.90
CA ALA A 276 18.35 -10.73 -15.80
C ALA A 276 19.43 -10.49 -14.71
N ASP A 277 19.79 -9.23 -14.48
CA ASP A 277 20.66 -8.76 -13.40
C ASP A 277 19.89 -7.73 -12.57
N THR A 278 19.60 -8.07 -11.32
CA THR A 278 18.92 -7.18 -10.33
C THR A 278 19.87 -6.68 -9.23
N SER A 279 21.17 -6.93 -9.33
CA SER A 279 22.17 -6.56 -8.32
C SER A 279 22.27 -5.06 -8.06
N TRP A 280 21.82 -4.24 -9.00
CA TRP A 280 21.75 -2.78 -8.90
C TRP A 280 20.54 -2.27 -8.09
N ILE A 281 19.54 -3.13 -7.84
CA ILE A 281 18.38 -2.83 -6.99
C ILE A 281 18.79 -3.12 -5.55
N VAL A 282 19.17 -2.08 -4.84
CA VAL A 282 19.71 -2.21 -3.47
C VAL A 282 18.76 -1.51 -2.50
N PRO A 283 18.02 -2.26 -1.67
CA PRO A 283 17.23 -1.69 -0.60
C PRO A 283 18.08 -0.95 0.42
N GLY A 284 17.53 0.07 1.08
CA GLY A 284 18.27 0.82 2.07
C GLY A 284 17.44 1.96 2.69
N ARG A 285 18.11 2.72 3.56
CA ARG A 285 17.55 3.89 4.24
C ARG A 285 17.98 5.16 3.51
N SER A 286 17.11 6.17 3.52
CA SER A 286 17.41 7.47 2.91
C SER A 286 17.18 8.59 3.91
N LEU A 287 18.12 9.53 4.02
CA LEU A 287 17.83 10.83 4.60
C LEU A 287 17.13 11.72 3.58
N TRP A 288 16.28 12.60 4.05
CA TRP A 288 15.44 13.42 3.21
C TRP A 288 15.44 14.88 3.72
N SER A 289 15.95 15.79 2.91
CA SER A 289 16.13 17.19 3.32
C SER A 289 14.83 18.02 3.26
N TRP A 290 13.86 17.64 2.41
CA TRP A 290 12.66 18.43 2.15
C TRP A 290 11.82 18.66 3.42
N TRP A 291 11.55 17.61 4.19
CA TRP A 291 10.69 17.69 5.36
C TRP A 291 11.20 18.67 6.42
N SER A 292 12.50 18.73 6.61
CA SER A 292 13.15 19.60 7.58
C SER A 292 13.74 20.89 6.97
N GLY A 293 13.71 21.02 5.66
CA GLY A 293 14.31 22.11 4.90
C GLY A 293 13.56 23.45 4.92
N ILE A 294 12.54 23.60 5.79
CA ILE A 294 11.74 24.83 5.94
C ILE A 294 12.59 26.04 6.29
N ASP A 295 13.71 25.85 6.99
CA ASP A 295 14.58 26.91 7.48
C ASP A 295 15.60 27.42 6.44
N GLY A 296 15.40 27.08 5.16
CA GLY A 296 16.05 27.77 4.05
C GLY A 296 17.49 27.40 3.76
N GLY A 297 18.02 26.29 4.28
CA GLY A 297 19.41 25.93 4.08
C GLY A 297 19.69 24.65 3.30
N PHE A 298 18.70 23.75 3.17
CA PHE A 298 18.96 22.40 2.70
C PHE A 298 19.09 22.25 1.17
N MET A 299 18.45 23.13 0.37
CA MET A 299 18.63 23.12 -1.10
C MET A 299 19.84 23.92 -1.56
N THR A 300 20.75 24.24 -0.67
CA THR A 300 22.08 24.72 -1.02
C THR A 300 23.03 23.54 -1.21
N LEU A 301 24.06 23.71 -2.03
CA LEU A 301 25.05 22.66 -2.24
C LEU A 301 25.72 22.23 -0.92
N GLU A 302 26.05 23.18 -0.07
CA GLU A 302 26.67 22.91 1.24
C GLU A 302 25.68 22.25 2.22
N GLY A 303 24.41 22.63 2.17
CA GLY A 303 23.35 21.99 2.97
C GLY A 303 23.20 20.51 2.60
N GLU A 304 23.05 20.20 1.31
CA GLU A 304 22.92 18.82 0.83
C GLU A 304 24.21 17.99 1.08
N LYS A 305 25.40 18.58 0.93
CA LYS A 305 26.65 17.90 1.32
C LYS A 305 26.67 17.52 2.80
N ARG A 306 26.17 18.38 3.69
CA ARG A 306 26.07 18.08 5.12
C ARG A 306 25.06 16.96 5.40
N VAL A 307 23.96 16.89 4.66
CA VAL A 307 22.99 15.76 4.75
C VAL A 307 23.68 14.46 4.34
N ILE A 308 24.43 14.47 3.24
CA ILE A 308 25.21 13.33 2.76
C ILE A 308 26.26 12.91 3.80
N ASP A 309 26.99 13.85 4.39
CA ASP A 309 27.97 13.54 5.45
C ASP A 309 27.31 12.90 6.67
N THR A 310 26.10 13.37 7.02
CA THR A 310 25.32 12.78 8.11
C THR A 310 24.87 11.37 7.75
N ALA A 311 24.36 11.13 6.52
CA ALA A 311 24.01 9.80 6.03
C ALA A 311 25.21 8.84 6.13
N ALA A 312 26.37 9.25 5.62
CA ALA A 312 27.61 8.47 5.69
C ALA A 312 28.02 8.15 7.13
N SER A 313 27.94 9.13 8.05
CA SER A 313 28.29 8.94 9.47
C SER A 313 27.36 7.98 10.21
N LEU A 314 26.11 7.89 9.78
CA LEU A 314 25.09 7.00 10.34
C LEU A 314 25.04 5.63 9.64
N GLY A 315 25.81 5.44 8.57
CA GLY A 315 25.75 4.22 7.74
C GLY A 315 24.44 4.08 6.99
N ILE A 316 23.83 5.21 6.59
CA ILE A 316 22.60 5.27 5.79
C ILE A 316 22.99 5.28 4.32
N GLU A 317 22.33 4.47 3.53
CA GLU A 317 22.70 4.13 2.15
C GLU A 317 22.45 5.27 1.17
N TYR A 318 21.42 6.11 1.42
CA TYR A 318 20.94 7.08 0.44
C TYR A 318 20.68 8.46 1.05
N SER A 319 20.64 9.46 0.16
CA SER A 319 20.06 10.78 0.40
C SER A 319 19.12 11.13 -0.75
N THR A 320 17.96 11.72 -0.45
CA THR A 320 16.97 12.14 -1.45
C THR A 320 17.03 13.65 -1.61
N VAL A 321 17.41 14.12 -2.80
CA VAL A 321 17.34 15.51 -3.24
C VAL A 321 15.94 15.76 -3.78
N ASP A 322 15.13 16.49 -3.02
CA ASP A 322 13.70 16.66 -3.28
C ASP A 322 13.40 17.96 -4.08
N ASP A 323 12.16 18.39 -4.11
CA ASP A 323 11.67 19.58 -4.79
C ASP A 323 12.53 20.82 -4.45
N GLY A 324 12.71 21.72 -5.43
CA GLY A 324 13.52 22.94 -5.31
C GLY A 324 14.87 22.90 -6.03
N TRP A 325 15.40 21.72 -6.39
CA TRP A 325 16.66 21.66 -7.16
C TRP A 325 16.49 22.11 -8.60
N GLU A 326 15.29 21.94 -9.20
CA GLU A 326 15.00 22.26 -10.59
C GLU A 326 14.89 23.75 -10.87
N GLU A 327 14.53 24.54 -9.87
CA GLU A 327 14.41 26.01 -9.93
C GLU A 327 15.79 26.69 -9.95
N ARG A 328 16.84 25.95 -9.63
CA ARG A 328 18.21 26.47 -9.68
C ARG A 328 18.66 26.75 -11.09
N PRO A 329 19.28 27.90 -11.37
CA PRO A 329 19.82 28.22 -12.70
C PRO A 329 20.97 27.28 -13.10
N ASP A 330 21.67 26.71 -12.13
CA ASP A 330 22.81 25.80 -12.28
C ASP A 330 22.46 24.32 -11.99
N LYS A 331 21.20 23.93 -12.04
CA LYS A 331 20.64 22.65 -11.58
C LYS A 331 21.43 21.40 -11.97
N TRP A 332 21.87 21.28 -13.20
CA TRP A 332 22.63 20.13 -13.66
C TRP A 332 24.06 20.12 -13.13
N LYS A 333 24.72 21.31 -13.02
CA LYS A 333 26.02 21.43 -12.38
C LYS A 333 25.91 21.06 -10.90
N PHE A 334 24.88 21.56 -10.22
CA PHE A 334 24.57 21.25 -8.82
C PHE A 334 24.42 19.72 -8.62
N LEU A 335 23.56 19.06 -9.41
CA LEU A 335 23.37 17.62 -9.29
C LEU A 335 24.64 16.82 -9.59
N HIS A 336 25.40 17.21 -10.62
CA HIS A 336 26.65 16.53 -10.98
C HIS A 336 27.69 16.63 -9.85
N GLU A 337 27.87 17.82 -9.27
CA GLU A 337 28.79 18.02 -8.15
C GLU A 337 28.33 17.24 -6.92
N LEU A 338 27.03 17.25 -6.63
CA LEU A 338 26.45 16.55 -5.49
C LEU A 338 26.57 15.02 -5.65
N ALA A 339 26.32 14.49 -6.85
CA ALA A 339 26.46 13.06 -7.13
C ALA A 339 27.91 12.58 -6.96
N GLY A 340 28.87 13.34 -7.47
CA GLY A 340 30.29 13.04 -7.24
C GLY A 340 30.70 13.09 -5.78
N TYR A 341 30.18 14.06 -5.03
CA TYR A 341 30.40 14.17 -3.59
C TYR A 341 29.81 12.98 -2.84
N ALA A 342 28.52 12.64 -3.09
CA ALA A 342 27.86 11.51 -2.46
C ALA A 342 28.58 10.19 -2.73
N GLN A 343 29.01 9.96 -3.97
CA GLN A 343 29.80 8.79 -4.33
C GLN A 343 31.10 8.72 -3.54
N SER A 344 31.80 9.85 -3.33
CA SER A 344 33.04 9.91 -2.52
C SER A 344 32.81 9.55 -1.05
N ARG A 345 31.57 9.65 -0.57
CA ARG A 345 31.15 9.29 0.80
C ARG A 345 30.52 7.90 0.90
N GLY A 346 30.37 7.19 -0.20
CA GLY A 346 29.69 5.89 -0.24
C GLY A 346 28.16 6.00 -0.10
N VAL A 347 27.57 7.16 -0.39
CA VAL A 347 26.12 7.42 -0.32
C VAL A 347 25.56 7.51 -1.74
N GLY A 348 24.45 6.81 -1.99
CA GLY A 348 23.69 6.94 -3.24
C GLY A 348 22.71 8.12 -3.19
N LEU A 349 22.33 8.65 -4.35
CA LEU A 349 21.34 9.71 -4.42
C LEU A 349 20.07 9.24 -5.12
N PHE A 350 18.92 9.69 -4.59
CA PHE A 350 17.65 9.78 -5.29
C PHE A 350 17.36 11.23 -5.63
N VAL A 351 16.69 11.47 -6.78
CA VAL A 351 16.36 12.82 -7.26
C VAL A 351 14.87 12.90 -7.55
N TRP A 352 14.22 13.91 -7.00
CA TRP A 352 12.81 14.20 -7.19
C TRP A 352 12.51 14.81 -8.55
N ARG A 353 11.33 14.49 -9.11
CA ARG A 353 10.81 15.08 -10.33
C ARG A 353 9.29 15.13 -10.34
N HIS A 354 8.70 16.25 -10.75
CA HIS A 354 7.27 16.33 -11.00
C HIS A 354 6.88 15.50 -12.24
N TRP A 355 5.87 14.63 -12.12
CA TRP A 355 5.50 13.70 -13.19
C TRP A 355 5.10 14.36 -14.52
N GLU A 356 4.39 15.51 -14.47
CA GLU A 356 3.97 16.22 -15.70
C GLU A 356 5.14 16.68 -16.57
N LYS A 357 6.31 16.92 -15.98
CA LYS A 357 7.54 17.26 -16.72
C LYS A 357 8.14 16.05 -17.45
N LEU A 358 7.61 14.86 -17.22
CA LEU A 358 8.04 13.59 -17.82
C LEU A 358 6.95 12.95 -18.67
N ASN A 359 5.70 13.42 -18.57
CA ASN A 359 4.54 12.80 -19.18
C ASN A 359 4.27 13.39 -20.57
N ASP A 360 4.96 12.87 -21.57
CA ASP A 360 4.84 13.24 -22.98
C ASP A 360 4.54 12.02 -23.88
N PRO A 361 3.42 11.31 -23.68
CA PRO A 361 3.11 10.07 -24.41
C PRO A 361 3.06 10.24 -25.93
N ALA A 362 2.63 11.40 -26.43
CA ALA A 362 2.59 11.71 -27.86
C ALA A 362 3.97 11.72 -28.53
N ASP A 363 5.05 11.90 -27.77
CA ASP A 363 6.45 11.88 -28.23
C ASP A 363 7.22 10.68 -27.65
N ASP A 364 6.52 9.57 -27.43
CA ASP A 364 7.05 8.32 -26.87
C ASP A 364 7.90 8.56 -25.60
N TYR A 365 7.41 9.43 -24.70
CA TYR A 365 8.08 9.78 -23.44
C TYR A 365 9.54 10.23 -23.61
N ARG A 366 9.84 11.03 -24.64
CA ARG A 366 11.20 11.52 -24.91
C ARG A 366 11.76 12.34 -23.75
N GLN A 367 10.94 13.18 -23.11
CA GLN A 367 11.38 13.98 -21.95
C GLN A 367 11.75 13.08 -20.78
N MET A 368 10.94 12.06 -20.49
CA MET A 368 11.24 11.04 -19.48
C MET A 368 12.57 10.35 -19.78
N ARG A 369 12.73 9.83 -21.00
CA ARG A 369 13.97 9.12 -21.39
C ARG A 369 15.18 10.03 -21.26
N GLY A 370 15.12 11.26 -21.76
CA GLY A 370 16.21 12.24 -21.67
C GLY A 370 16.59 12.60 -20.24
N PHE A 371 15.60 12.76 -19.36
CA PHE A 371 15.84 12.98 -17.94
C PHE A 371 16.52 11.75 -17.28
N LEU A 372 15.97 10.57 -17.49
CA LEU A 372 16.53 9.34 -16.93
C LEU A 372 17.95 9.06 -17.46
N ASP A 373 18.24 9.33 -18.74
CA ASP A 373 19.60 9.25 -19.30
C ASP A 373 20.55 10.21 -18.58
N SER A 374 20.12 11.44 -18.34
CA SER A 374 20.93 12.48 -17.71
C SER A 374 21.28 12.13 -16.27
N VAL A 375 20.29 11.66 -15.46
CA VAL A 375 20.53 11.30 -14.05
C VAL A 375 21.34 10.01 -13.93
N ALA A 376 21.13 9.04 -14.80
CA ALA A 376 21.92 7.81 -14.83
C ALA A 376 23.39 8.08 -15.17
N ALA A 377 23.64 8.97 -16.15
CA ALA A 377 25.00 9.33 -16.61
C ALA A 377 25.86 9.96 -15.48
N ILE A 378 25.25 10.66 -14.53
CA ILE A 378 25.96 11.25 -13.37
C ILE A 378 26.00 10.34 -12.15
N GLY A 379 25.46 9.10 -12.24
CA GLY A 379 25.57 8.08 -11.20
C GLY A 379 24.48 8.11 -10.13
N ILE A 380 23.37 8.81 -10.36
CA ILE A 380 22.15 8.75 -9.53
C ILE A 380 21.65 7.31 -9.45
N LYS A 381 21.14 6.88 -8.29
CA LYS A 381 20.68 5.51 -8.02
C LYS A 381 19.19 5.31 -8.24
N GLY A 382 18.40 6.37 -8.13
CA GLY A 382 16.97 6.30 -8.33
C GLY A 382 16.31 7.65 -8.46
N VAL A 383 15.02 7.62 -8.79
CA VAL A 383 14.20 8.81 -8.94
C VAL A 383 12.97 8.71 -8.04
N LYS A 384 12.61 9.84 -7.41
CA LYS A 384 11.31 10.05 -6.76
C LYS A 384 10.44 10.85 -7.72
N VAL A 385 9.38 10.24 -8.25
CA VAL A 385 8.46 10.90 -9.19
C VAL A 385 7.13 11.12 -8.52
N ASP A 386 6.63 12.36 -8.58
CA ASP A 386 5.60 12.83 -7.66
C ASP A 386 4.46 13.57 -8.37
N PHE A 387 3.33 13.72 -7.63
CA PHE A 387 2.13 14.46 -8.02
C PHE A 387 1.30 13.88 -9.16
N MET A 388 1.30 12.54 -9.38
CA MET A 388 0.35 11.90 -10.29
C MET A 388 -1.10 12.14 -9.86
N ASN A 389 -1.37 12.19 -8.57
CA ASN A 389 -2.65 12.54 -7.93
C ASN A 389 -3.87 11.83 -8.55
N GLY A 390 -3.71 10.57 -8.94
CA GLY A 390 -4.80 9.80 -9.55
C GLY A 390 -4.42 8.37 -9.87
N GLU A 391 -5.41 7.65 -10.39
CA GLU A 391 -5.31 6.25 -10.79
C GLU A 391 -5.99 5.99 -12.15
N GLY A 392 -6.30 7.03 -12.91
CA GLY A 392 -6.82 6.91 -14.25
C GLY A 392 -5.82 6.30 -15.22
N ILE A 393 -6.29 5.91 -16.40
CA ILE A 393 -5.47 5.25 -17.42
C ILE A 393 -4.18 6.02 -17.72
N ARG A 394 -4.24 7.35 -17.79
CA ARG A 394 -3.08 8.22 -18.07
C ARG A 394 -1.97 8.06 -17.02
N GLN A 395 -2.33 7.96 -15.74
CA GLN A 395 -1.39 7.79 -14.64
C GLN A 395 -0.81 6.36 -14.61
N ILE A 396 -1.63 5.36 -14.90
CA ILE A 396 -1.19 3.96 -14.92
C ILE A 396 -0.22 3.70 -16.07
N ASP A 397 -0.52 4.20 -17.28
CA ASP A 397 0.38 4.13 -18.42
C ASP A 397 1.72 4.80 -18.15
N PHE A 398 1.67 6.02 -17.58
CA PHE A 398 2.88 6.73 -17.19
C PHE A 398 3.74 5.92 -16.23
N ASN A 399 3.15 5.34 -15.17
CA ASN A 399 3.88 4.54 -14.19
C ASN A 399 4.56 3.33 -14.85
N THR A 400 3.85 2.62 -15.71
CA THR A 400 4.38 1.47 -16.45
C THR A 400 5.56 1.87 -17.34
N HIS A 401 5.43 2.99 -18.07
CA HIS A 401 6.51 3.52 -18.92
C HIS A 401 7.71 4.00 -18.10
N LEU A 402 7.47 4.66 -16.97
CA LEU A 402 8.52 5.10 -16.05
C LEU A 402 9.33 3.91 -15.53
N LEU A 403 8.66 2.88 -15.01
CA LEU A 403 9.31 1.68 -14.46
C LEU A 403 10.16 0.96 -15.52
N LYS A 404 9.62 0.76 -16.72
CA LYS A 404 10.36 0.15 -17.84
C LYS A 404 11.57 0.99 -18.26
N ASN A 405 11.40 2.31 -18.43
CA ASN A 405 12.49 3.19 -18.88
C ASN A 405 13.58 3.37 -17.82
N ALA A 406 13.20 3.40 -16.53
CA ALA A 406 14.13 3.44 -15.42
C ALA A 406 14.93 2.12 -15.30
N ALA A 407 14.26 0.97 -15.46
CA ALA A 407 14.93 -0.35 -15.44
C ALA A 407 16.01 -0.47 -16.51
N ARG A 408 15.75 -0.01 -17.76
CA ARG A 408 16.74 0.02 -18.84
C ARG A 408 18.02 0.81 -18.50
N ARG A 409 17.92 1.72 -17.53
CA ARG A 409 19.02 2.59 -17.06
C ARG A 409 19.54 2.22 -15.68
N ARG A 410 19.05 1.10 -15.15
CA ARG A 410 19.38 0.62 -13.79
C ARG A 410 19.09 1.66 -12.72
N LEU A 411 17.92 2.31 -12.80
CA LEU A 411 17.42 3.27 -11.84
C LEU A 411 16.26 2.68 -11.04
N MET A 412 16.32 2.81 -9.72
CA MET A 412 15.21 2.53 -8.82
C MET A 412 14.17 3.66 -8.87
N VAL A 413 12.92 3.34 -8.56
CA VAL A 413 11.82 4.30 -8.61
C VAL A 413 11.06 4.31 -7.30
N ASN A 414 10.87 5.50 -6.74
CA ASN A 414 9.95 5.82 -5.66
C ASN A 414 8.81 6.66 -6.23
N LEU A 415 7.57 6.15 -6.18
CA LEU A 415 6.39 6.84 -6.68
C LEU A 415 5.70 7.60 -5.54
N HIS A 416 5.44 8.90 -5.73
CA HIS A 416 4.74 9.76 -4.78
C HIS A 416 3.49 10.41 -5.40
N GLY A 417 2.55 10.91 -4.56
CA GLY A 417 1.27 11.40 -5.05
C GLY A 417 0.56 10.37 -5.95
N CYS A 418 0.72 9.10 -5.69
CA CYS A 418 0.33 8.01 -6.56
C CYS A 418 -0.80 7.15 -5.97
N GLN A 419 -1.31 6.21 -6.75
CA GLN A 419 -2.31 5.22 -6.32
C GLN A 419 -1.72 4.15 -5.40
N LYS A 420 -2.61 3.33 -4.82
CA LYS A 420 -2.26 2.09 -4.11
C LYS A 420 -1.39 1.16 -4.96
N PRO A 421 -0.52 0.32 -4.38
CA PRO A 421 0.14 -0.77 -5.12
C PRO A 421 -0.88 -1.85 -5.50
N THR A 422 -0.63 -2.48 -6.63
CA THR A 422 -1.39 -3.63 -7.13
C THR A 422 -0.47 -4.85 -7.42
N GLY A 423 0.72 -4.86 -6.80
CA GLY A 423 1.71 -5.93 -6.86
C GLY A 423 2.78 -5.72 -7.93
N GLU A 424 2.89 -4.51 -8.48
CA GLU A 424 3.83 -4.14 -9.55
C GLU A 424 5.28 -4.46 -9.21
N ILE A 425 5.65 -4.42 -7.93
CA ILE A 425 7.00 -4.75 -7.45
C ILE A 425 7.47 -6.15 -7.86
N ARG A 426 6.57 -7.09 -8.14
CA ARG A 426 6.93 -8.39 -8.69
C ARG A 426 7.37 -8.26 -10.15
N THR A 427 6.62 -7.55 -10.97
CA THR A 427 6.89 -7.39 -12.41
C THR A 427 8.02 -6.41 -12.68
N TYR A 428 8.09 -5.37 -11.84
CA TYR A 428 9.06 -4.29 -11.89
C TYR A 428 9.80 -4.18 -10.54
N PRO A 429 10.79 -5.03 -10.26
CA PRO A 429 11.53 -5.01 -9.00
C PRO A 429 12.24 -3.68 -8.70
N ASN A 430 12.41 -2.83 -9.70
CA ASN A 430 12.96 -1.47 -9.55
C ASN A 430 11.97 -0.44 -8.99
N GLU A 431 10.69 -0.77 -8.85
CA GLU A 431 9.79 -0.02 -7.96
C GLU A 431 10.18 -0.34 -6.53
N ILE A 432 11.07 0.48 -5.96
CA ILE A 432 11.62 0.17 -4.64
C ILE A 432 10.65 0.51 -3.51
N THR A 433 9.81 1.51 -3.71
CA THR A 433 8.71 1.89 -2.80
C THR A 433 7.73 2.82 -3.51
N ARG A 434 6.56 3.05 -2.90
CA ARG A 434 5.61 4.10 -3.30
C ARG A 434 4.86 4.68 -2.10
N GLU A 435 4.46 5.93 -2.21
CA GLU A 435 3.61 6.56 -1.21
C GLU A 435 2.22 5.90 -1.16
N GLY A 436 1.28 6.30 -1.96
CA GLY A 436 -0.07 5.77 -1.98
C GLY A 436 -0.70 5.65 -0.58
N VAL A 437 -0.38 6.57 0.33
CA VAL A 437 -0.74 6.56 1.76
C VAL A 437 -0.82 8.00 2.29
N ARG A 438 -1.58 8.21 3.36
CA ARG A 438 -1.48 9.44 4.15
C ARG A 438 -0.25 9.34 5.06
N GLY A 439 0.86 9.98 4.66
CA GLY A 439 2.17 9.91 5.32
C GLY A 439 2.42 11.02 6.34
N ILE A 440 3.51 10.87 7.12
CA ILE A 440 3.85 11.80 8.22
C ILE A 440 4.26 13.19 7.73
N GLU A 441 4.58 13.36 6.45
CA GLU A 441 4.90 14.67 5.89
C GLU A 441 3.77 15.70 6.10
N LEU A 442 2.53 15.26 6.25
CA LEU A 442 1.38 16.10 6.52
C LEU A 442 1.44 16.80 7.89
N ASN A 443 2.17 16.26 8.86
CA ASN A 443 2.39 16.92 10.14
C ASN A 443 3.14 18.25 9.96
N ARG A 444 4.04 18.36 8.97
CA ARG A 444 4.70 19.61 8.60
C ARG A 444 3.73 20.67 8.13
N ILE A 445 2.73 20.28 7.35
CA ILE A 445 1.68 21.23 6.86
C ILE A 445 0.96 21.85 8.05
N THR A 446 0.58 21.02 9.03
CA THR A 446 -0.03 21.49 10.28
C THR A 446 0.89 22.40 11.07
N ALA A 447 2.14 22.02 11.28
CA ALA A 447 3.11 22.81 12.01
C ALA A 447 3.36 24.19 11.37
N ASN A 448 3.42 24.24 10.03
CA ASN A 448 3.53 25.49 9.28
C ASN A 448 2.27 26.36 9.41
N TYR A 449 1.09 25.76 9.33
CA TYR A 449 -0.18 26.45 9.55
C TYR A 449 -0.22 27.07 10.94
N GLU A 450 0.08 26.30 11.98
CA GLU A 450 0.08 26.78 13.36
C GLU A 450 1.12 27.89 13.59
N LYS A 451 2.30 27.76 13.00
CA LYS A 451 3.34 28.81 13.06
C LYS A 451 2.83 30.11 12.44
N ARG A 452 2.26 30.05 11.22
CA ARG A 452 1.70 31.22 10.54
C ARG A 452 0.60 31.88 11.38
N MET A 453 -0.33 31.07 11.93
CA MET A 453 -1.40 31.59 12.78
C MET A 453 -0.86 32.31 14.03
N ARG A 454 0.16 31.76 14.68
CA ARG A 454 0.83 32.41 15.81
C ARG A 454 1.51 33.71 15.38
N ASP A 455 2.21 33.72 14.26
CA ASP A 455 2.91 34.91 13.74
C ASP A 455 1.91 36.04 13.38
N GLU A 456 0.69 35.70 12.96
CA GLU A 456 -0.41 36.62 12.69
C GLU A 456 -1.24 37.00 13.96
N GLY A 457 -0.87 36.50 15.14
CA GLY A 457 -1.61 36.72 16.38
C GLY A 457 -3.00 36.05 16.41
N ARG A 458 -3.21 35.00 15.63
CA ARG A 458 -4.46 34.25 15.50
C ARG A 458 -4.35 32.89 16.18
N THR A 459 -5.49 32.35 16.63
CA THR A 459 -5.57 31.00 17.19
C THR A 459 -5.80 29.99 16.06
N PRO A 460 -5.03 28.91 15.97
CA PRO A 460 -5.31 27.81 15.04
C PRO A 460 -6.71 27.22 15.30
N ASP A 461 -7.45 26.96 14.23
CA ASP A 461 -8.74 26.26 14.29
C ASP A 461 -8.52 24.80 13.88
N PRO A 462 -8.62 23.83 14.80
CA PRO A 462 -8.39 22.44 14.50
C PRO A 462 -9.44 21.82 13.57
N ASP A 463 -10.62 22.44 13.48
CA ASP A 463 -11.74 21.94 12.67
C ASP A 463 -11.85 22.64 11.32
N ARG A 464 -11.02 23.66 11.08
CA ARG A 464 -11.05 24.39 9.82
C ARG A 464 -10.48 23.57 8.68
N TYR A 465 -11.32 23.38 7.68
CA TYR A 465 -11.03 22.57 6.53
C TYR A 465 -10.88 23.42 5.25
N VAL A 466 -9.71 24.05 5.10
CA VAL A 466 -9.33 24.77 3.88
C VAL A 466 -8.04 24.14 3.36
N PRO A 467 -7.93 23.78 2.07
CA PRO A 467 -6.71 23.22 1.52
C PRO A 467 -5.48 24.10 1.85
N GLY A 468 -4.49 23.51 2.54
CA GLY A 468 -3.29 24.20 3.02
C GLY A 468 -3.41 24.90 4.38
N ASP A 469 -4.59 24.94 5.00
CA ASP A 469 -4.85 25.61 6.28
C ASP A 469 -5.47 24.69 7.34
N GLU A 470 -5.64 23.41 7.04
CA GLU A 470 -6.25 22.44 7.96
C GLU A 470 -5.23 21.76 8.88
N ASN A 471 -5.74 21.28 10.01
CA ASN A 471 -5.01 20.33 10.84
C ASN A 471 -4.88 18.99 10.09
N GLN A 472 -3.69 18.64 9.68
CA GLN A 472 -3.38 17.42 8.94
C GLN A 472 -2.53 16.44 9.75
N ASN A 473 -2.36 16.67 11.06
CA ASN A 473 -1.63 15.74 11.93
C ASN A 473 -2.15 14.31 11.76
N ILE A 474 -1.22 13.39 11.67
CA ILE A 474 -1.52 11.97 11.54
C ILE A 474 -1.90 11.43 12.93
N PRO A 475 -3.12 10.93 13.13
CA PRO A 475 -3.51 10.37 14.43
C PRO A 475 -2.91 8.97 14.62
N ALA A 476 -2.67 8.59 15.88
CA ALA A 476 -2.14 7.27 16.24
C ALA A 476 -3.04 6.12 15.77
N SER A 477 -4.37 6.35 15.69
CA SER A 477 -5.33 5.37 15.18
C SER A 477 -5.12 5.04 13.71
N HIS A 478 -4.78 6.03 12.90
CA HIS A 478 -4.41 5.83 11.50
C HIS A 478 -3.15 4.96 11.39
N ASN A 479 -2.13 5.28 12.17
CA ASN A 479 -0.89 4.50 12.22
C ASN A 479 -1.15 3.04 12.64
N ALA A 480 -1.97 2.83 13.67
CA ALA A 480 -2.33 1.49 14.13
C ALA A 480 -3.24 0.72 13.15
N ALA A 481 -3.82 1.39 12.15
CA ALA A 481 -4.62 0.74 11.10
C ALA A 481 -3.81 0.41 9.84
N LEU A 482 -2.81 1.23 9.49
CA LEU A 482 -2.08 1.14 8.23
C LEU A 482 -1.45 -0.23 7.93
N PRO A 483 -0.79 -0.93 8.86
CA PRO A 483 -0.18 -2.23 8.59
C PRO A 483 -1.18 -3.29 8.14
N PHE A 484 -2.44 -3.18 8.58
CA PHE A 484 -3.52 -4.15 8.35
C PHE A 484 -4.47 -3.73 7.22
N THR A 485 -4.25 -2.58 6.62
CA THR A 485 -5.07 -2.02 5.56
C THR A 485 -4.21 -1.75 4.33
N ARG A 486 -3.80 -0.52 4.06
CA ARG A 486 -2.95 -0.15 2.93
C ARG A 486 -1.64 -0.96 2.88
N GLY A 487 -1.04 -1.23 4.05
CA GLY A 487 0.21 -1.98 4.17
C GLY A 487 0.14 -3.43 3.67
N VAL A 488 -1.04 -4.04 3.63
CA VAL A 488 -1.24 -5.40 3.10
C VAL A 488 -0.90 -5.48 1.60
N LEU A 489 -1.18 -4.43 0.85
CA LEU A 489 -0.99 -4.40 -0.60
C LEU A 489 0.49 -4.30 -1.03
N GLY A 490 1.39 -3.84 -0.17
CA GLY A 490 2.82 -3.71 -0.47
C GLY A 490 3.46 -2.49 0.18
N ALA A 491 4.70 -2.20 -0.22
CA ALA A 491 5.55 -1.15 0.31
C ALA A 491 4.88 0.22 0.39
N ALA A 492 5.23 1.00 1.43
CA ALA A 492 4.68 2.33 1.67
C ALA A 492 5.79 3.31 2.08
N ASP A 493 6.03 4.34 1.27
CA ASP A 493 6.89 5.46 1.66
C ASP A 493 6.09 6.44 2.53
N TYR A 494 5.93 6.07 3.79
CA TYR A 494 5.23 6.83 4.82
C TYR A 494 6.08 7.98 5.37
N THR A 495 7.39 7.96 5.15
CA THR A 495 8.40 8.89 5.68
C THR A 495 8.38 8.99 7.22
N PRO A 496 8.60 7.88 7.97
CA PRO A 496 8.52 7.88 9.44
C PRO A 496 9.70 8.61 10.11
N VAL A 497 9.72 8.59 11.46
CA VAL A 497 10.76 9.22 12.30
C VAL A 497 10.69 10.75 12.22
N ALA A 498 9.60 11.31 12.70
CA ALA A 498 9.37 12.77 12.75
C ALA A 498 9.33 13.25 14.22
N PHE A 499 10.46 13.22 14.91
CA PHE A 499 10.52 13.51 16.35
C PHE A 499 10.19 14.97 16.70
N THR A 500 10.55 15.92 15.82
CA THR A 500 10.31 17.35 16.04
C THR A 500 8.90 17.80 15.65
N MET A 501 8.21 17.01 14.83
CA MET A 501 6.81 17.23 14.44
C MET A 501 6.02 15.93 14.51
N PRO A 502 5.91 15.29 15.69
CA PRO A 502 5.32 13.95 15.83
C PRO A 502 3.78 13.94 15.70
N GLY A 503 3.14 15.12 15.57
CA GLY A 503 1.71 15.25 15.67
C GLY A 503 1.23 14.91 17.09
N GLY A 504 0.19 14.08 17.21
CA GLY A 504 -0.32 13.62 18.51
C GLY A 504 0.36 12.35 19.06
N THR A 505 1.52 11.93 18.50
CA THR A 505 2.20 10.68 18.89
C THR A 505 3.50 10.94 19.65
N THR A 506 4.09 9.90 20.24
CA THR A 506 5.36 10.00 20.97
C THR A 506 6.57 9.73 20.07
N ALA A 507 7.79 10.02 20.58
CA ALA A 507 9.02 9.71 19.86
C ALA A 507 9.21 8.21 19.63
N ALA A 508 8.86 7.36 20.61
CA ALA A 508 8.93 5.90 20.44
C ALA A 508 7.91 5.38 19.43
N HIS A 509 6.72 6.01 19.33
CA HIS A 509 5.74 5.72 18.28
C HIS A 509 6.32 5.99 16.89
N GLN A 510 6.94 7.16 16.70
CA GLN A 510 7.56 7.54 15.43
C GLN A 510 8.69 6.60 15.03
N LEU A 511 9.52 6.18 15.98
CA LEU A 511 10.60 5.22 15.73
C LEU A 511 10.05 3.83 15.40
N ALA A 512 9.06 3.34 16.17
CA ALA A 512 8.45 2.03 15.98
C ALA A 512 7.78 1.91 14.61
N PHE A 513 7.21 3.01 14.13
CA PHE A 513 6.49 3.02 12.86
C PHE A 513 7.41 2.76 11.65
N ALA A 514 8.70 3.09 11.74
CA ALA A 514 9.69 2.73 10.72
C ALA A 514 9.84 1.22 10.49
N LEU A 515 9.37 0.38 11.44
CA LEU A 515 9.40 -1.08 11.34
C LEU A 515 8.02 -1.65 10.99
N LEU A 516 6.93 -0.97 11.35
CA LEU A 516 5.58 -1.50 11.18
C LEU A 516 5.12 -1.53 9.74
N LEU A 517 5.52 -0.55 8.92
CA LEU A 517 5.29 -0.57 7.48
C LEU A 517 6.48 -1.17 6.74
N ASP A 518 6.18 -1.82 5.65
CA ASP A 518 7.18 -2.34 4.72
C ASP A 518 7.59 -1.22 3.76
N SER A 519 8.88 -0.91 3.70
CA SER A 519 9.45 0.03 2.71
C SER A 519 10.90 -0.33 2.43
N PRO A 520 11.17 -1.00 1.32
CA PRO A 520 12.55 -1.33 0.94
C PRO A 520 13.47 -0.11 0.74
N LEU A 521 12.90 1.06 0.43
CA LEU A 521 13.56 2.36 0.58
C LEU A 521 12.89 3.11 1.73
N LEU A 522 13.50 3.06 2.92
CA LEU A 522 12.98 3.70 4.11
C LEU A 522 13.43 5.16 4.17
N THR A 523 12.58 6.09 3.80
CA THR A 523 12.83 7.53 3.88
C THR A 523 12.60 8.04 5.30
N ILE A 524 13.63 8.64 5.92
CA ILE A 524 13.60 9.20 7.27
C ILE A 524 13.26 10.68 7.20
N ALA A 525 12.16 11.09 7.85
CA ALA A 525 11.68 12.47 7.79
C ALA A 525 12.51 13.44 8.66
N GLU A 526 12.99 13.01 9.83
CA GLU A 526 13.63 13.91 10.80
C GLU A 526 14.82 14.67 10.22
N ASN A 527 14.98 15.90 10.66
CA ASN A 527 16.14 16.72 10.36
C ASN A 527 17.43 15.95 10.71
N PRO A 528 18.31 15.71 9.74
CA PRO A 528 19.51 14.90 9.96
C PRO A 528 20.39 15.40 11.10
N PHE A 529 20.41 16.71 11.36
CA PHE A 529 21.23 17.32 12.40
C PHE A 529 20.59 17.21 13.78
N VAL A 530 19.26 17.25 13.86
CA VAL A 530 18.50 16.91 15.08
C VAL A 530 18.67 15.43 15.38
N LEU A 531 18.47 14.59 14.38
CA LEU A 531 18.62 13.14 14.51
C LEU A 531 20.00 12.75 15.04
N SER A 532 21.07 13.37 14.54
CA SER A 532 22.46 13.04 14.91
C SER A 532 22.97 13.76 16.15
N GLY A 533 22.40 14.91 16.54
CA GLY A 533 22.93 15.81 17.57
C GLY A 533 22.08 15.98 18.82
N ASP A 534 20.80 15.61 18.82
CA ASP A 534 19.92 15.76 19.98
C ASP A 534 19.98 14.51 20.89
N GLU A 535 20.50 14.68 22.10
CA GLU A 535 20.67 13.59 23.07
C GLU A 535 19.35 12.91 23.46
N ARG A 536 18.20 13.60 23.36
CA ARG A 536 16.88 13.01 23.63
C ARG A 536 16.55 11.85 22.70
N TYR A 537 17.10 11.86 21.48
CA TYR A 537 16.83 10.87 20.44
C TYR A 537 17.99 9.91 20.19
N ARG A 538 19.06 10.02 20.99
CA ARG A 538 20.24 9.14 20.88
C ARG A 538 19.89 7.64 20.85
N PRO A 539 18.95 7.12 21.69
CA PRO A 539 18.53 5.72 21.61
C PRO A 539 18.00 5.30 20.24
N ALA A 540 17.41 6.22 19.48
CA ALA A 540 16.92 5.94 18.13
C ALA A 540 18.07 5.69 17.14
N LEU A 541 19.20 6.37 17.27
CA LEU A 541 20.32 6.23 16.35
C LEU A 541 20.87 4.81 16.30
N ASP A 542 20.95 4.13 17.44
CA ASP A 542 21.44 2.74 17.53
C ASP A 542 20.51 1.79 16.80
N ILE A 543 19.20 2.05 16.83
CA ILE A 543 18.21 1.29 16.07
C ILE A 543 18.32 1.65 14.59
N ILE A 544 18.27 2.93 14.22
CA ILE A 544 18.26 3.39 12.83
C ILE A 544 19.50 2.91 12.07
N ARG A 545 20.70 2.92 12.68
CA ARG A 545 21.94 2.46 12.06
C ARG A 545 21.92 1.00 11.59
N ARG A 546 21.09 0.16 12.19
CA ARG A 546 21.04 -1.28 11.93
C ARG A 546 19.67 -1.80 11.51
N LEU A 547 18.65 -0.91 11.42
CA LEU A 547 17.31 -1.28 11.02
C LEU A 547 17.32 -1.77 9.57
N PRO A 548 16.97 -3.04 9.31
CA PRO A 548 16.80 -3.54 7.95
C PRO A 548 15.59 -2.90 7.27
N THR A 549 15.61 -2.84 5.96
CA THR A 549 14.48 -2.36 5.14
C THR A 549 13.81 -3.51 4.36
N VAL A 550 14.38 -4.71 4.44
CA VAL A 550 13.83 -5.96 3.84
C VAL A 550 13.98 -7.09 4.83
N TRP A 551 13.01 -7.99 4.85
CA TRP A 551 12.83 -8.97 5.90
C TRP A 551 12.79 -10.40 5.36
N ASP A 552 13.19 -11.35 6.22
CA ASP A 552 13.10 -12.77 5.90
C ASP A 552 11.74 -13.34 6.34
N GLU A 553 11.15 -12.74 7.39
CA GLU A 553 9.90 -13.19 7.99
C GLU A 553 9.19 -12.01 8.69
N THR A 554 7.86 -12.03 8.66
CA THR A 554 6.99 -11.08 9.37
C THR A 554 5.93 -11.84 10.14
N VAL A 555 5.69 -11.49 11.40
CA VAL A 555 4.68 -12.07 12.29
C VAL A 555 3.90 -10.96 12.96
N VAL A 556 2.58 -10.98 12.82
CA VAL A 556 1.70 -10.07 13.57
C VAL A 556 1.33 -10.70 14.90
N LEU A 557 1.56 -9.99 16.00
CA LEU A 557 1.22 -10.52 17.31
C LEU A 557 -0.30 -10.54 17.53
N PRO A 558 -0.85 -11.59 18.17
CA PRO A 558 -2.30 -11.77 18.35
C PRO A 558 -3.01 -10.66 19.15
N GLN A 559 -2.25 -9.85 19.89
CA GLN A 559 -2.76 -8.70 20.64
C GLN A 559 -3.12 -7.51 19.76
N SER A 560 -2.75 -7.56 18.46
CA SER A 560 -3.01 -6.48 17.52
C SER A 560 -4.51 -6.30 17.25
N GLU A 561 -4.93 -5.03 17.18
CA GLU A 561 -6.30 -4.62 16.85
C GLU A 561 -6.27 -3.39 15.94
N ILE A 562 -6.92 -3.47 14.79
CA ILE A 562 -6.89 -2.42 13.75
C ILE A 562 -7.34 -1.08 14.32
N GLY A 563 -6.50 -0.07 14.20
CA GLY A 563 -6.77 1.30 14.66
C GLY A 563 -6.63 1.50 16.18
N ARG A 564 -6.15 0.48 16.93
CA ARG A 564 -5.93 0.58 18.38
C ARG A 564 -4.54 0.16 18.83
N LEU A 565 -4.09 -0.97 18.35
CA LEU A 565 -2.78 -1.54 18.70
C LEU A 565 -2.23 -2.31 17.52
N ALA A 566 -1.06 -1.94 17.01
CA ALA A 566 -0.34 -2.72 16.03
C ALA A 566 0.98 -3.21 16.63
N VAL A 567 1.19 -4.52 16.66
CA VAL A 567 2.44 -5.13 17.12
C VAL A 567 2.91 -6.14 16.10
N ILE A 568 4.09 -5.89 15.52
CA ILE A 568 4.67 -6.71 14.46
C ILE A 568 6.10 -7.08 14.83
N ALA A 569 6.43 -8.35 14.66
CA ALA A 569 7.78 -8.88 14.74
C ALA A 569 8.30 -9.18 13.34
N ARG A 570 9.54 -8.79 13.05
CA ARG A 570 10.20 -9.03 11.78
C ARG A 570 11.58 -9.62 12.01
N ARG A 571 11.98 -10.58 11.17
CA ARG A 571 13.30 -11.22 11.27
C ARG A 571 14.17 -10.86 10.08
N LYS A 572 15.45 -10.61 10.38
CA LYS A 572 16.51 -10.53 9.39
C LYS A 572 17.73 -11.33 9.86
N GLY A 573 18.09 -12.37 9.13
CA GLY A 573 19.11 -13.30 9.59
C GLY A 573 18.73 -13.95 10.92
N GLY A 574 19.60 -13.82 11.92
CA GLY A 574 19.37 -14.31 13.28
C GLY A 574 18.67 -13.32 14.22
N THR A 575 18.46 -12.07 13.81
CA THR A 575 17.95 -10.99 14.66
C THR A 575 16.46 -10.77 14.44
N TRP A 576 15.70 -10.67 15.54
CA TRP A 576 14.30 -10.25 15.52
C TRP A 576 14.15 -8.80 15.97
N TYR A 577 13.31 -8.08 15.28
CA TYR A 577 12.89 -6.72 15.57
C TYR A 577 11.39 -6.75 15.83
N ILE A 578 10.96 -6.30 17.02
CA ILE A 578 9.55 -6.27 17.40
C ILE A 578 9.18 -4.82 17.68
N ALA A 579 8.18 -4.31 17.01
CA ALA A 579 7.71 -2.95 17.22
C ALA A 579 6.21 -2.93 17.50
N GLY A 580 5.79 -1.97 18.31
CA GLY A 580 4.38 -1.74 18.57
C GLY A 580 4.04 -0.27 18.74
N VAL A 581 2.82 0.10 18.32
CA VAL A 581 2.20 1.42 18.50
C VAL A 581 0.76 1.25 18.97
N ASN A 582 0.28 2.20 19.78
CA ASN A 582 -1.07 2.16 20.35
C ASN A 582 -1.75 3.53 20.31
N THR A 583 -3.04 3.55 20.62
CA THR A 583 -3.85 4.77 20.76
C THR A 583 -4.25 5.07 22.20
N ALA A 584 -4.31 4.07 23.05
CA ALA A 584 -4.64 4.21 24.48
C ALA A 584 -3.64 3.40 25.28
N PRO A 585 -3.43 3.69 26.59
CA PRO A 585 -2.50 2.94 27.42
C PRO A 585 -2.69 1.44 27.26
N ALA A 586 -1.61 0.71 27.01
CA ALA A 586 -1.65 -0.72 26.71
C ALA A 586 -0.49 -1.47 27.35
N VAL A 587 -0.68 -2.77 27.54
CA VAL A 587 0.36 -3.70 27.98
C VAL A 587 0.54 -4.75 26.90
N VAL A 588 1.76 -4.88 26.39
CA VAL A 588 2.13 -5.86 25.38
C VAL A 588 3.09 -6.86 25.98
N THR A 589 2.75 -8.15 25.89
CA THR A 589 3.63 -9.25 26.29
C THR A 589 4.22 -9.90 25.04
N ILE A 590 5.56 -9.98 24.97
CA ILE A 590 6.24 -10.66 23.88
C ILE A 590 6.15 -12.18 24.14
N PRO A 591 5.55 -12.95 23.21
CA PRO A 591 5.43 -14.38 23.36
C PRO A 591 6.81 -15.06 23.46
N ALA A 592 6.98 -15.97 24.41
CA ALA A 592 8.25 -16.69 24.58
C ALA A 592 8.68 -17.45 23.30
N GLY A 593 7.72 -17.93 22.50
CA GLY A 593 7.98 -18.61 21.23
C GLY A 593 8.60 -17.73 20.14
N LEU A 594 8.53 -16.40 20.27
CA LEU A 594 9.20 -15.46 19.37
C LEU A 594 10.65 -15.16 19.79
N ILE A 595 11.06 -15.55 21.00
CA ILE A 595 12.41 -15.32 21.49
C ILE A 595 13.28 -16.48 21.02
N PRO A 596 14.25 -16.26 20.10
CA PRO A 596 15.12 -17.34 19.63
C PRO A 596 15.94 -17.92 20.80
N ALA A 597 16.11 -19.23 20.82
CA ALA A 597 16.98 -19.89 21.80
C ALA A 597 18.45 -19.42 21.73
N THR A 598 18.84 -18.85 20.59
CA THR A 598 20.16 -18.26 20.35
C THR A 598 20.31 -16.83 20.85
N ALA A 599 19.21 -16.13 21.09
CA ALA A 599 19.26 -14.76 21.60
C ALA A 599 19.85 -14.71 23.01
N ARG A 600 20.71 -13.73 23.25
CA ARG A 600 21.39 -13.53 24.55
C ARG A 600 20.95 -12.24 25.25
N LYS A 601 20.38 -11.31 24.50
CA LYS A 601 19.88 -10.05 25.03
C LYS A 601 18.67 -9.54 24.25
N ALA A 602 17.83 -8.77 24.93
CA ALA A 602 16.82 -7.91 24.35
C ALA A 602 17.20 -6.44 24.60
N GLN A 603 17.39 -5.68 23.54
CA GLN A 603 17.49 -4.22 23.64
C GLN A 603 16.10 -3.65 23.44
N ILE A 604 15.67 -2.79 24.35
CA ILE A 604 14.33 -2.18 24.36
C ILE A 604 14.50 -0.67 24.23
N VAL A 605 13.82 -0.04 23.27
CA VAL A 605 13.68 1.42 23.15
C VAL A 605 12.21 1.77 23.31
N ARG A 606 11.91 2.72 24.18
CA ARG A 606 10.55 3.17 24.50
C ARG A 606 10.53 4.61 24.97
N ASP A 607 9.35 5.17 25.18
CA ASP A 607 9.18 6.50 25.76
C ASP A 607 9.63 6.55 27.21
N ALA A 608 10.31 7.63 27.58
CA ALA A 608 10.55 8.05 28.95
C ALA A 608 9.44 9.00 29.43
N ALA A 609 9.33 9.19 30.74
CA ALA A 609 8.30 10.04 31.34
C ALA A 609 8.37 11.53 30.94
N ASP A 610 9.55 11.99 30.52
CA ASP A 610 9.81 13.36 30.06
C ASP A 610 9.62 13.54 28.54
N GLY A 611 9.14 12.49 27.83
CA GLY A 611 8.95 12.50 26.38
C GLY A 611 10.20 12.22 25.55
N SER A 612 11.36 11.99 26.19
CA SER A 612 12.56 11.51 25.52
C SER A 612 12.48 10.00 25.27
N LEU A 613 13.45 9.47 24.52
CA LEU A 613 13.62 8.02 24.37
C LEU A 613 14.53 7.46 25.47
N GLN A 614 14.19 6.28 25.98
CA GLN A 614 15.04 5.53 26.88
C GLN A 614 15.34 4.13 26.35
N THR A 615 16.53 3.63 26.68
CA THR A 615 16.98 2.29 26.35
C THR A 615 17.07 1.42 27.62
N ALA A 616 16.67 0.18 27.52
CA ALA A 616 16.92 -0.85 28.51
C ALA A 616 17.48 -2.12 27.84
N GLU A 617 18.34 -2.86 28.54
CA GLU A 617 18.80 -4.18 28.11
C GLU A 617 18.35 -5.25 29.10
N VAL A 618 17.89 -6.37 28.60
CA VAL A 618 17.48 -7.55 29.37
C VAL A 618 18.28 -8.75 28.88
N ALA A 619 18.98 -9.42 29.78
CA ALA A 619 19.67 -10.67 29.46
C ALA A 619 18.67 -11.78 29.15
N LEU A 620 18.98 -12.62 28.17
CA LEU A 620 18.14 -13.75 27.74
C LEU A 620 18.86 -15.09 27.98
N PRO A 621 18.14 -16.15 28.37
CA PRO A 621 16.69 -16.15 28.64
C PRO A 621 16.36 -15.37 29.91
N ALA A 622 15.29 -14.56 29.83
CA ALA A 622 14.82 -13.79 30.97
C ALA A 622 13.97 -14.67 31.92
N PRO A 623 14.04 -14.46 33.25
CA PRO A 623 13.21 -15.19 34.20
C PRO A 623 11.73 -14.84 34.12
N GLU A 624 11.43 -13.63 33.70
CA GLU A 624 10.09 -13.07 33.52
C GLU A 624 9.81 -12.80 32.04
N PRO A 625 8.53 -12.83 31.59
CA PRO A 625 8.15 -12.43 30.24
C PRO A 625 8.59 -10.99 29.92
N LEU A 626 8.98 -10.72 28.69
CA LEU A 626 9.22 -9.35 28.23
C LEU A 626 7.88 -8.62 28.09
N VAL A 627 7.64 -7.64 28.96
CA VAL A 627 6.38 -6.88 29.02
C VAL A 627 6.66 -5.41 28.73
N MET A 628 5.97 -4.86 27.74
CA MET A 628 6.02 -3.45 27.35
C MET A 628 4.77 -2.72 27.88
N GLN A 629 4.97 -1.69 28.68
CA GLN A 629 3.91 -0.76 29.08
C GLN A 629 4.00 0.46 28.17
N LEU A 630 2.92 0.76 27.48
CA LEU A 630 2.84 1.86 26.53
C LEU A 630 1.94 2.97 27.09
N PRO A 631 2.39 4.24 27.05
CA PRO A 631 1.52 5.38 27.31
C PRO A 631 0.50 5.53 26.17
N GLU A 632 -0.43 6.46 26.31
CA GLU A 632 -1.32 6.87 25.22
C GLU A 632 -0.52 7.36 24.00
N ASN A 633 -0.90 6.91 22.79
CA ASN A 633 -0.23 7.22 21.52
C ASN A 633 1.27 6.90 21.50
N GLY A 634 1.68 5.95 22.33
CA GLY A 634 3.06 5.54 22.53
C GLY A 634 3.55 4.48 21.57
N GLY A 635 4.79 4.04 21.77
CA GLY A 635 5.40 2.97 21.00
C GLY A 635 6.60 2.32 21.69
N PHE A 636 7.10 1.26 21.07
CA PHE A 636 8.33 0.60 21.49
C PHE A 636 8.99 -0.15 20.32
N ILE A 637 10.30 -0.37 20.46
CA ILE A 637 11.04 -1.36 19.67
C ILE A 637 11.78 -2.28 20.63
N VAL A 638 11.78 -3.58 20.33
CA VAL A 638 12.61 -4.60 20.95
C VAL A 638 13.46 -5.26 19.88
N VAL A 639 14.77 -5.34 20.11
CA VAL A 639 15.70 -6.09 19.25
C VAL A 639 16.23 -7.26 20.03
N LEU A 640 16.02 -8.48 19.51
CA LEU A 640 16.46 -9.75 20.10
C LEU A 640 17.72 -10.24 19.39
N GLU A 641 18.86 -10.32 20.11
CA GLU A 641 20.20 -10.68 19.61
C GLU A 641 20.82 -11.83 20.39
#